data_cd40b0d6f75b4d79a502f663e653d8a9
#
_entry.id   cd40b0d6f75b4d79a502f663e653d8a9
#
_cell.length_a   1.000
_cell.length_b   1.000
_cell.length_c   1.000
_cell.angle_alpha   90.00
_cell.angle_beta   90.00
_cell.angle_gamma   90.00
#
_symmetry.space_group_name_H-M   'P 1'
#
loop_
_entity.id
_entity.type
_entity.pdbx_description
1 polymer ?
#
loop_
_entity_poly.entity_id
_entity_poly.type
_entity_poly.pdbx_seq_one_letter_code
_entity_poly.pdbx_strand_id
1 'polypeptide(L)'
;DAYWRACNYLAVGMIYLRDNPLLKETLKPEHIKYRLLGHWGASPALSFSYVHLNRLINKYDLNAIYLAGPGHGAPGVLGPVYLEGTYSEVYPDKSEDEEGMQKFFKQFSFPGHIGSHCTPEAPGSIHEGGELGYSVSHAYGTVYDNPDLIAAVVVGDGEAETGPLATAWHSNKFLNPIRDGAVLPILNLNGYKIANPTVLSRISAEELESLFIGYGYTPYVVEGDDPAIMHQKMAGTMETCINHIRAIQEEARRTGEAKRPRWPMIILRTPKGWTGPKEVNGHKVEGFWRAHQVPMGGMHSNPEHVRLLEEWMKGYKPEELFDENGKLIPELKELAPKGDRRMSANPSANGGILRKDLKMPDFRNFAVEIPKPGTVEVENTKFLGYFLREVMRDNPNNFRLFGPDETASNRLHPVYEVSKKVWMADFLPEDLDGSELSTDGRVMEILSEHTLQGWLEGYLLTGRHGLFHTYEAFAHVVDSMFNQHAKWLDICINEVPWRASVSSLNILLSSLVWRQDHNGFSHQDPGFVDLVTNKSPDVVRVYFPPDANCLLSVSDHCLRSTDYVNVIISDKQMHLQYLNMEDAIKHCTKGIGIWEWASNDDCGKDPDMPDVIMACCGDIPTMESLAATAILRDEFPDLKVRFINVVDLFKLMSEGEHPHGLSDRDFNSLFTVDKPVMFNFHGYPWLIHKLVYRRANQDRIHVRGYKEKGNINTPLELAINNQVDRFNLVIDVIDRVPKLGSAAAYVKERMKNAIIENLQYARAQGIDKEEIVNWKWPY
;
A
#
# COMPACT_ATOMS: atom_id res chain seq x y z
N ASP A 1 9.54 23.48 -28.13
CA ASP A 1 9.00 24.67 -27.46
C ASP A 1 7.51 24.85 -27.71
N ALA A 2 7.03 24.88 -28.98
CA ALA A 2 5.60 25.07 -29.26
C ALA A 2 4.71 24.01 -28.59
N TYR A 3 5.08 22.73 -28.65
CA TYR A 3 4.33 21.67 -27.98
C TYR A 3 4.30 21.88 -26.45
N TRP A 4 5.41 22.28 -25.85
CA TRP A 4 5.46 22.59 -24.42
C TRP A 4 4.63 23.83 -24.06
N ARG A 5 4.63 24.87 -24.92
CA ARG A 5 3.72 26.02 -24.75
C ARG A 5 2.24 25.58 -24.77
N ALA A 6 1.89 24.64 -25.65
CA ALA A 6 0.52 24.08 -25.68
C ALA A 6 0.20 23.36 -24.37
N CYS A 7 1.11 22.54 -23.82
CA CYS A 7 0.91 21.91 -22.50
C CYS A 7 0.69 22.95 -21.40
N ASN A 8 1.47 24.00 -21.37
CA ASN A 8 1.34 25.05 -20.34
C ASN A 8 0.06 25.88 -20.52
N TYR A 9 -0.34 26.17 -21.77
CA TYR A 9 -1.63 26.80 -22.06
C TYR A 9 -2.80 25.99 -21.50
N LEU A 10 -2.81 24.69 -21.77
CA LEU A 10 -3.83 23.77 -21.22
C LEU A 10 -3.78 23.72 -19.70
N ALA A 11 -2.58 23.72 -19.10
CA ALA A 11 -2.43 23.71 -17.65
C ALA A 11 -3.03 24.97 -16.98
N VAL A 12 -2.78 26.16 -17.57
CA VAL A 12 -3.41 27.39 -17.06
C VAL A 12 -4.92 27.37 -17.28
N GLY A 13 -5.38 26.91 -18.46
CA GLY A 13 -6.81 26.76 -18.75
C GLY A 13 -7.52 25.85 -17.74
N MET A 14 -6.93 24.69 -17.40
CA MET A 14 -7.46 23.79 -16.37
C MET A 14 -7.58 24.44 -15.01
N ILE A 15 -6.64 25.27 -14.61
CA ILE A 15 -6.69 25.95 -13.30
C ILE A 15 -7.78 27.03 -13.28
N TYR A 16 -7.92 27.81 -14.36
CA TYR A 16 -8.70 29.03 -14.34
C TYR A 16 -10.03 28.99 -15.09
N LEU A 17 -10.05 28.39 -16.31
CA LEU A 17 -11.15 28.59 -17.23
C LEU A 17 -12.27 27.57 -17.10
N ARG A 18 -13.48 28.04 -17.31
CA ARG A 18 -14.66 27.21 -17.50
C ARG A 18 -15.34 27.45 -18.86
N ASP A 19 -14.93 28.53 -19.56
CA ASP A 19 -15.45 28.94 -20.86
C ASP A 19 -14.38 29.69 -21.64
N ASN A 20 -14.62 29.99 -22.95
CA ASN A 20 -13.72 30.72 -23.85
C ASN A 20 -12.28 30.09 -23.91
N PRO A 21 -12.17 28.78 -24.20
CA PRO A 21 -10.90 28.05 -24.07
C PRO A 21 -9.84 28.51 -25.07
N LEU A 22 -10.19 29.16 -26.18
CA LEU A 22 -9.29 29.67 -27.22
C LEU A 22 -9.08 31.19 -27.17
N LEU A 23 -9.59 31.88 -26.17
CA LEU A 23 -9.52 33.33 -26.02
C LEU A 23 -10.06 34.08 -27.25
N LYS A 24 -11.13 33.57 -27.90
CA LYS A 24 -11.76 34.19 -29.09
C LYS A 24 -12.37 35.55 -28.79
N GLU A 25 -12.72 35.81 -27.57
CA GLU A 25 -13.11 37.11 -27.04
C GLU A 25 -12.25 37.46 -25.81
N THR A 26 -12.23 38.76 -25.46
CA THR A 26 -11.54 39.21 -24.24
C THR A 26 -12.08 38.47 -23.01
N LEU A 27 -11.18 38.05 -22.12
CA LEU A 27 -11.56 37.35 -20.91
C LEU A 27 -12.46 38.23 -20.02
N LYS A 28 -13.47 37.58 -19.49
CA LYS A 28 -14.43 38.18 -18.53
C LYS A 28 -14.49 37.27 -17.28
N PRO A 29 -14.91 37.82 -16.14
CA PRO A 29 -15.10 37.02 -14.93
C PRO A 29 -15.98 35.79 -15.13
N GLU A 30 -16.98 35.85 -16.01
CA GLU A 30 -17.90 34.73 -16.32
C GLU A 30 -17.21 33.55 -16.97
N HIS A 31 -16.08 33.76 -17.66
CA HIS A 31 -15.27 32.69 -18.28
C HIS A 31 -14.43 31.95 -17.26
N ILE A 32 -14.30 32.44 -16.02
CA ILE A 32 -13.40 31.94 -15.01
C ILE A 32 -14.18 31.17 -13.94
N LYS A 33 -13.58 30.11 -13.42
CA LYS A 33 -14.14 29.32 -12.31
C LYS A 33 -14.27 30.19 -11.05
N TYR A 34 -15.32 30.01 -10.29
CA TYR A 34 -15.47 30.68 -8.99
C TYR A 34 -14.48 30.15 -7.95
N ARG A 35 -14.21 28.85 -7.99
CA ARG A 35 -13.25 28.17 -7.12
C ARG A 35 -12.03 27.78 -7.95
N LEU A 36 -10.93 28.48 -7.71
CA LEU A 36 -9.65 28.23 -8.39
C LEU A 36 -8.85 27.21 -7.59
N LEU A 37 -8.55 26.09 -8.19
CA LEU A 37 -7.75 25.01 -7.60
C LEU A 37 -6.76 24.48 -8.63
N GLY A 38 -5.58 24.11 -8.15
CA GLY A 38 -4.48 23.55 -8.93
C GLY A 38 -3.15 24.12 -8.46
N HIS A 39 -2.07 23.52 -8.92
CA HIS A 39 -0.74 23.89 -8.50
C HIS A 39 0.12 24.18 -9.73
N TRP A 40 0.27 25.47 -10.02
CA TRP A 40 1.08 25.91 -11.15
C TRP A 40 2.57 25.66 -10.94
N GLY A 41 3.04 25.76 -9.68
CA GLY A 41 4.45 25.79 -9.32
C GLY A 41 5.32 24.67 -9.87
N ALA A 42 4.80 23.45 -9.95
CA ALA A 42 5.51 22.29 -10.49
C ALA A 42 5.11 21.95 -11.93
N SER A 43 3.96 22.45 -12.41
CA SER A 43 3.36 22.04 -13.69
C SER A 43 4.27 22.25 -14.90
N PRO A 44 4.98 23.41 -15.07
CA PRO A 44 5.83 23.61 -16.24
C PRO A 44 7.01 22.65 -16.32
N ALA A 45 7.63 22.29 -15.19
CA ALA A 45 8.75 21.37 -15.17
C ALA A 45 8.30 19.91 -15.43
N LEU A 46 7.09 19.55 -14.98
CA LEU A 46 6.48 18.25 -15.28
C LEU A 46 6.21 18.10 -16.77
N SER A 47 5.51 19.05 -17.39
CA SER A 47 5.26 19.02 -18.84
C SER A 47 6.54 19.11 -19.65
N PHE A 48 7.54 19.86 -19.20
CA PHE A 48 8.85 19.99 -19.85
C PHE A 48 9.58 18.64 -19.94
N SER A 49 9.70 17.92 -18.83
CA SER A 49 10.34 16.61 -18.83
C SER A 49 9.53 15.56 -19.61
N TYR A 50 8.19 15.61 -19.55
CA TYR A 50 7.30 14.74 -20.30
C TYR A 50 7.51 14.88 -21.82
N VAL A 51 7.51 16.11 -22.33
CA VAL A 51 7.68 16.42 -23.76
C VAL A 51 9.04 15.97 -24.28
N HIS A 52 10.10 16.16 -23.49
CA HIS A 52 11.43 15.70 -23.87
C HIS A 52 11.55 14.18 -23.91
N LEU A 53 10.83 13.47 -23.03
CA LEU A 53 10.80 12.01 -23.07
C LEU A 53 10.02 11.52 -24.30
N ASN A 54 8.90 12.17 -24.68
CA ASN A 54 8.16 11.87 -25.90
C ASN A 54 9.05 11.93 -27.14
N ARG A 55 9.93 12.91 -27.23
CA ARG A 55 10.90 13.03 -28.33
C ARG A 55 11.78 11.78 -28.44
N LEU A 56 12.25 11.26 -27.30
CA LEU A 56 13.12 10.07 -27.28
C LEU A 56 12.34 8.77 -27.49
N ILE A 57 11.10 8.71 -27.02
CA ILE A 57 10.19 7.59 -27.34
C ILE A 57 10.04 7.48 -28.85
N ASN A 58 9.74 8.57 -29.55
CA ASN A 58 9.64 8.60 -31.01
C ASN A 58 10.96 8.21 -31.70
N LYS A 59 12.10 8.72 -31.18
CA LYS A 59 13.41 8.49 -31.80
C LYS A 59 13.89 7.05 -31.67
N TYR A 60 13.66 6.41 -30.54
CA TYR A 60 14.24 5.12 -30.17
C TYR A 60 13.22 3.99 -29.96
N ASP A 61 11.94 4.27 -30.21
CA ASP A 61 10.81 3.35 -29.95
C ASP A 61 10.80 2.83 -28.50
N LEU A 62 11.01 3.74 -27.54
CA LEU A 62 11.10 3.37 -26.13
C LEU A 62 9.75 2.92 -25.58
N ASN A 63 9.80 1.93 -24.70
CA ASN A 63 8.69 1.55 -23.84
C ASN A 63 8.87 2.31 -22.50
N ALA A 64 8.08 3.35 -22.27
CA ALA A 64 8.25 4.22 -21.12
C ALA A 64 6.92 4.56 -20.44
N ILE A 65 6.99 4.80 -19.12
CA ILE A 65 5.92 5.37 -18.30
C ILE A 65 6.45 6.58 -17.53
N TYR A 66 5.52 7.42 -17.08
CA TYR A 66 5.85 8.67 -16.39
C TYR A 66 5.18 8.73 -15.03
N LEU A 67 5.98 8.94 -13.97
CA LEU A 67 5.49 9.11 -12.60
C LEU A 67 5.78 10.55 -12.14
N ALA A 68 4.74 11.22 -11.68
CA ALA A 68 4.85 12.56 -11.10
C ALA A 68 4.85 12.47 -9.57
N GLY A 69 6.03 12.56 -8.94
CA GLY A 69 6.15 12.65 -7.49
C GLY A 69 5.40 13.87 -6.94
N PRO A 70 5.61 15.09 -7.47
CA PRO A 70 4.77 16.23 -7.15
C PRO A 70 3.41 16.13 -7.89
N GLY A 71 2.60 15.13 -7.57
CA GLY A 71 1.33 14.84 -8.24
C GLY A 71 0.31 15.97 -8.17
N HIS A 72 0.47 16.89 -7.21
CA HIS A 72 -0.29 18.15 -7.18
C HIS A 72 -0.06 19.03 -8.44
N GLY A 73 1.05 18.83 -9.17
CA GLY A 73 1.28 19.44 -10.49
C GLY A 73 0.51 18.76 -11.63
N ALA A 74 -0.58 18.08 -11.37
CA ALA A 74 -1.38 17.35 -12.37
C ALA A 74 -1.70 18.12 -13.64
N PRO A 75 -1.94 19.47 -13.66
CA PRO A 75 -2.13 20.19 -14.91
C PRO A 75 -0.96 20.03 -15.90
N GLY A 76 0.29 19.93 -15.38
CA GLY A 76 1.47 19.68 -16.18
C GLY A 76 1.60 18.26 -16.76
N VAL A 77 0.84 17.31 -16.24
CA VAL A 77 0.75 15.93 -16.74
C VAL A 77 -0.47 15.76 -17.64
N LEU A 78 -1.63 16.28 -17.22
CA LEU A 78 -2.88 16.16 -17.97
C LEU A 78 -2.84 16.90 -19.32
N GLY A 79 -2.10 18.02 -19.41
CA GLY A 79 -1.90 18.73 -20.66
C GLY A 79 -1.32 17.84 -21.76
N PRO A 80 -0.12 17.25 -21.58
CA PRO A 80 0.43 16.27 -22.51
C PRO A 80 -0.49 15.09 -22.80
N VAL A 81 -1.15 14.52 -21.80
CA VAL A 81 -2.08 13.38 -21.96
C VAL A 81 -3.26 13.74 -22.87
N TYR A 82 -3.79 14.96 -22.77
CA TYR A 82 -4.83 15.46 -23.66
C TYR A 82 -4.28 15.63 -25.10
N LEU A 83 -3.12 16.26 -25.25
CA LEU A 83 -2.52 16.50 -26.57
C LEU A 83 -2.09 15.21 -27.29
N GLU A 84 -1.78 14.14 -26.56
CA GLU A 84 -1.53 12.80 -27.13
C GLU A 84 -2.80 12.13 -27.65
N GLY A 85 -3.97 12.58 -27.22
CA GLY A 85 -5.27 12.03 -27.58
C GLY A 85 -5.78 10.95 -26.62
N THR A 86 -4.96 10.44 -25.72
CA THR A 86 -5.36 9.36 -24.78
C THR A 86 -6.51 9.82 -23.88
N TYR A 87 -6.51 11.08 -23.45
CA TYR A 87 -7.59 11.60 -22.62
C TYR A 87 -8.95 11.54 -23.32
N SER A 88 -9.00 11.94 -24.58
CA SER A 88 -10.22 11.92 -25.41
C SER A 88 -10.64 10.51 -25.80
N GLU A 89 -9.71 9.57 -25.93
CA GLU A 89 -10.04 8.14 -26.15
C GLU A 89 -10.76 7.54 -24.94
N VAL A 90 -10.33 7.89 -23.74
CA VAL A 90 -10.92 7.41 -22.47
C VAL A 90 -12.19 8.15 -22.09
N TYR A 91 -12.22 9.48 -22.36
CA TYR A 91 -13.33 10.37 -22.07
C TYR A 91 -13.78 11.08 -23.36
N PRO A 92 -14.61 10.45 -24.21
CA PRO A 92 -14.95 10.97 -25.55
C PRO A 92 -15.66 12.33 -25.56
N ASP A 93 -16.28 12.72 -24.46
CA ASP A 93 -16.91 14.04 -24.28
C ASP A 93 -15.90 15.18 -24.08
N LYS A 94 -14.62 14.87 -23.88
CA LYS A 94 -13.48 15.79 -23.85
C LYS A 94 -12.68 15.61 -25.13
N SER A 95 -13.34 15.77 -26.29
CA SER A 95 -12.74 15.66 -27.60
C SER A 95 -11.63 16.67 -27.84
N GLU A 96 -10.74 16.38 -28.80
CA GLU A 96 -9.65 17.29 -29.19
C GLU A 96 -10.21 18.39 -30.12
N ASP A 97 -11.07 19.24 -29.58
CA ASP A 97 -11.65 20.41 -30.23
C ASP A 97 -12.06 21.47 -29.17
N GLU A 98 -12.60 22.60 -29.60
CA GLU A 98 -12.94 23.71 -28.71
C GLU A 98 -13.96 23.31 -27.63
N GLU A 99 -14.99 22.54 -27.98
CA GLU A 99 -16.01 22.07 -27.01
C GLU A 99 -15.41 21.09 -26.00
N GLY A 100 -14.62 20.13 -26.48
CA GLY A 100 -13.94 19.16 -25.63
C GLY A 100 -12.90 19.83 -24.75
N MET A 101 -12.14 20.81 -25.26
CA MET A 101 -11.17 21.60 -24.49
C MET A 101 -11.87 22.41 -23.40
N GLN A 102 -13.02 22.99 -23.67
CA GLN A 102 -13.81 23.72 -22.67
C GLN A 102 -14.25 22.78 -21.53
N LYS A 103 -14.76 21.59 -21.88
CA LYS A 103 -15.15 20.57 -20.88
C LYS A 103 -13.94 20.08 -20.10
N PHE A 104 -12.81 19.87 -20.78
CA PHE A 104 -11.54 19.45 -20.16
C PHE A 104 -11.03 20.49 -19.16
N PHE A 105 -11.06 21.77 -19.48
CA PHE A 105 -10.69 22.84 -18.55
C PHE A 105 -11.65 22.88 -17.36
N LYS A 106 -12.97 22.88 -17.64
CA LYS A 106 -13.99 23.02 -16.62
C LYS A 106 -13.96 21.93 -15.57
N GLN A 107 -13.73 20.65 -15.98
CA GLN A 107 -13.80 19.51 -15.08
C GLN A 107 -12.69 19.46 -14.04
N PHE A 108 -11.52 20.04 -14.34
CA PHE A 108 -10.36 19.95 -13.45
C PHE A 108 -10.67 20.60 -12.10
N SER A 109 -10.55 19.80 -11.04
CA SER A 109 -10.82 20.21 -9.65
C SER A 109 -12.23 20.85 -9.45
N PHE A 110 -13.20 20.34 -10.20
CA PHE A 110 -14.58 20.80 -10.16
C PHE A 110 -15.49 19.73 -9.51
N PRO A 111 -16.51 20.10 -8.71
CA PRO A 111 -17.36 19.13 -8.02
C PRO A 111 -17.94 18.06 -8.94
N GLY A 112 -17.78 16.78 -8.58
CA GLY A 112 -18.26 15.64 -9.36
C GLY A 112 -17.37 15.25 -10.55
N HIS A 113 -16.15 15.78 -10.62
CA HIS A 113 -15.19 15.48 -11.67
C HIS A 113 -13.79 15.18 -11.10
N ILE A 114 -12.77 15.16 -11.97
CA ILE A 114 -11.39 14.83 -11.61
C ILE A 114 -10.80 15.76 -10.53
N GLY A 115 -10.02 15.18 -9.62
CA GLY A 115 -9.31 15.90 -8.57
C GLY A 115 -8.14 16.75 -9.07
N SER A 116 -7.43 17.41 -8.14
CA SER A 116 -6.32 18.32 -8.44
C SER A 116 -4.94 17.64 -8.52
N HIS A 117 -4.87 16.32 -8.35
CA HIS A 117 -3.66 15.51 -8.37
C HIS A 117 -3.68 14.50 -9.52
N CYS A 118 -2.61 13.73 -9.68
CA CYS A 118 -2.52 12.64 -10.66
C CYS A 118 -3.31 11.41 -10.19
N THR A 119 -4.62 11.57 -10.04
CA THR A 119 -5.54 10.56 -9.51
C THR A 119 -5.76 9.39 -10.47
N PRO A 120 -6.43 8.30 -10.06
CA PRO A 120 -6.70 7.14 -10.92
C PRO A 120 -7.41 7.46 -12.23
N GLU A 121 -8.21 8.53 -12.27
CA GLU A 121 -8.93 8.99 -13.45
C GLU A 121 -8.00 9.56 -14.55
N ALA A 122 -6.75 9.89 -14.19
CA ALA A 122 -5.76 10.40 -15.16
C ALA A 122 -5.13 9.22 -15.92
N PRO A 123 -5.35 9.06 -17.25
CA PRO A 123 -4.69 8.03 -18.03
C PRO A 123 -3.17 8.13 -17.91
N GLY A 124 -2.51 6.97 -17.72
CA GLY A 124 -1.06 6.90 -17.53
C GLY A 124 -0.58 7.09 -16.09
N SER A 125 -1.41 7.58 -15.17
CA SER A 125 -1.03 7.73 -13.77
C SER A 125 -1.10 6.38 -13.04
N ILE A 126 -0.05 6.08 -12.26
CA ILE A 126 0.00 4.98 -11.28
C ILE A 126 0.45 5.49 -9.91
N HIS A 127 0.65 6.79 -9.76
CA HIS A 127 1.10 7.43 -8.53
C HIS A 127 0.38 8.77 -8.35
N GLU A 128 -0.41 8.88 -7.29
CA GLU A 128 -1.25 10.07 -7.06
C GLU A 128 -0.40 11.29 -6.63
N GLY A 129 0.61 11.08 -5.80
CA GLY A 129 1.58 12.09 -5.39
C GLY A 129 1.02 13.20 -4.49
N GLY A 130 -0.07 12.99 -3.81
CA GLY A 130 -0.57 13.87 -2.76
C GLY A 130 0.18 13.63 -1.46
N GLU A 131 0.41 12.38 -1.11
CA GLU A 131 1.34 12.01 -0.07
C GLU A 131 2.74 11.84 -0.66
N LEU A 132 3.70 12.59 -0.13
CA LEU A 132 5.06 12.67 -0.68
C LEU A 132 5.99 11.62 -0.09
N GLY A 133 6.93 11.11 -0.91
CA GLY A 133 8.01 10.25 -0.46
C GLY A 133 8.05 8.86 -1.11
N TYR A 134 7.08 8.50 -1.93
CA TYR A 134 6.94 7.14 -2.47
C TYR A 134 7.18 7.03 -3.98
N SER A 135 7.36 8.16 -4.68
CA SER A 135 7.47 8.17 -6.14
C SER A 135 8.64 7.33 -6.66
N VAL A 136 9.79 7.41 -6.02
CA VAL A 136 11.00 6.66 -6.42
C VAL A 136 10.80 5.15 -6.17
N SER A 137 10.31 4.76 -5.00
CA SER A 137 10.06 3.35 -4.71
C SER A 137 9.01 2.75 -5.65
N HIS A 138 7.90 3.47 -5.94
CA HIS A 138 6.92 3.05 -6.95
C HIS A 138 7.59 2.87 -8.31
N ALA A 139 8.41 3.83 -8.77
CA ALA A 139 9.10 3.72 -10.06
C ALA A 139 9.98 2.46 -10.14
N TYR A 140 10.75 2.16 -9.09
CA TYR A 140 11.55 0.94 -9.05
C TYR A 140 10.69 -0.32 -9.06
N GLY A 141 9.57 -0.33 -8.33
CA GLY A 141 8.62 -1.43 -8.36
C GLY A 141 8.10 -1.74 -9.76
N THR A 142 7.83 -0.71 -10.59
CA THR A 142 7.29 -0.89 -11.94
C THR A 142 8.25 -1.60 -12.90
N VAL A 143 9.55 -1.45 -12.70
CA VAL A 143 10.56 -1.96 -13.64
C VAL A 143 11.09 -3.35 -13.26
N TYR A 144 10.80 -3.85 -12.06
CA TYR A 144 11.14 -5.22 -11.71
C TYR A 144 10.43 -6.20 -12.64
N ASP A 145 11.19 -7.14 -13.23
CA ASP A 145 10.74 -8.14 -14.21
C ASP A 145 10.10 -7.53 -15.48
N ASN A 146 10.36 -6.26 -15.77
CA ASN A 146 9.94 -5.54 -16.98
C ASN A 146 11.17 -5.01 -17.74
N PRO A 147 11.97 -5.88 -18.37
CA PRO A 147 13.31 -5.54 -18.87
C PRO A 147 13.36 -4.40 -19.89
N ASP A 148 12.29 -4.16 -20.63
CA ASP A 148 12.22 -3.13 -21.68
C ASP A 148 11.53 -1.84 -21.20
N LEU A 149 11.05 -1.80 -19.97
CA LEU A 149 10.35 -0.64 -19.41
C LEU A 149 11.35 0.38 -18.85
N ILE A 150 11.17 1.65 -19.21
CA ILE A 150 11.82 2.79 -18.59
C ILE A 150 10.77 3.57 -17.79
N ALA A 151 10.93 3.66 -16.48
CA ALA A 151 10.10 4.51 -15.63
C ALA A 151 10.82 5.85 -15.41
N ALA A 152 10.31 6.91 -16.02
CA ALA A 152 10.76 8.26 -15.70
C ALA A 152 9.98 8.77 -14.48
N VAL A 153 10.68 9.14 -13.42
CA VAL A 153 10.06 9.66 -12.20
C VAL A 153 10.56 11.05 -11.89
N VAL A 154 9.64 12.02 -11.86
CA VAL A 154 9.96 13.35 -11.38
C VAL A 154 9.80 13.41 -9.88
N VAL A 155 10.84 13.82 -9.20
CA VAL A 155 10.89 13.97 -7.74
C VAL A 155 10.86 15.44 -7.39
N GLY A 156 9.92 15.88 -6.58
CA GLY A 156 9.93 17.24 -6.04
C GLY A 156 11.08 17.44 -5.04
N ASP A 157 11.69 18.61 -5.05
CA ASP A 157 12.77 18.95 -4.12
C ASP A 157 12.28 18.99 -2.65
N GLY A 158 11.00 19.33 -2.44
CA GLY A 158 10.35 19.18 -1.13
C GLY A 158 10.08 17.72 -0.76
N GLU A 159 9.69 16.89 -1.73
CA GLU A 159 9.51 15.45 -1.54
C GLU A 159 10.83 14.77 -1.16
N ALA A 160 11.94 15.24 -1.73
CA ALA A 160 13.28 14.73 -1.42
C ALA A 160 13.73 14.93 0.04
N GLU A 161 13.02 15.75 0.81
CA GLU A 161 13.25 15.94 2.26
C GLU A 161 12.57 14.86 3.12
N THR A 162 11.67 14.04 2.56
CA THR A 162 10.95 13.02 3.31
C THR A 162 11.84 11.81 3.65
N GLY A 163 11.62 11.22 4.82
CA GLY A 163 12.34 10.02 5.26
C GLY A 163 12.18 8.84 4.27
N PRO A 164 10.96 8.52 3.80
CA PRO A 164 10.76 7.45 2.83
C PRO A 164 11.56 7.63 1.54
N LEU A 165 11.62 8.85 0.99
CA LEU A 165 12.37 9.11 -0.23
C LEU A 165 13.88 9.02 -0.03
N ALA A 166 14.40 9.44 1.12
CA ALA A 166 15.82 9.34 1.43
C ALA A 166 16.33 7.90 1.35
N THR A 167 15.55 6.92 1.82
CA THR A 167 15.87 5.50 1.69
C THR A 167 15.63 4.99 0.27
N ALA A 168 14.59 5.46 -0.40
CA ALA A 168 14.22 4.99 -1.74
C ALA A 168 15.34 5.19 -2.78
N TRP A 169 16.23 6.18 -2.62
CA TRP A 169 17.41 6.35 -3.47
C TRP A 169 18.34 5.13 -3.50
N HIS A 170 18.31 4.28 -2.47
CA HIS A 170 19.07 3.03 -2.44
C HIS A 170 18.51 1.92 -3.34
N SER A 171 17.30 2.08 -3.90
CA SER A 171 16.64 1.08 -4.75
C SER A 171 17.49 0.64 -5.95
N ASN A 172 18.40 1.50 -6.43
CA ASN A 172 19.34 1.16 -7.50
C ASN A 172 20.31 0.01 -7.17
N LYS A 173 20.44 -0.37 -5.88
CA LYS A 173 21.25 -1.52 -5.42
C LYS A 173 20.47 -2.84 -5.44
N PHE A 174 19.22 -2.81 -5.90
CA PHE A 174 18.31 -3.96 -5.99
C PHE A 174 17.79 -4.19 -7.42
N LEU A 175 18.31 -3.44 -8.38
CA LEU A 175 17.90 -3.47 -9.78
C LEU A 175 18.93 -4.25 -10.63
N ASN A 176 18.52 -5.39 -11.17
CA ASN A 176 19.36 -6.22 -12.02
C ASN A 176 19.21 -5.79 -13.51
N PRO A 177 20.26 -5.24 -14.14
CA PRO A 177 20.18 -4.70 -15.51
C PRO A 177 19.94 -5.75 -16.60
N ILE A 178 20.08 -7.05 -16.28
CA ILE A 178 19.81 -8.14 -17.22
C ILE A 178 18.30 -8.36 -17.32
N ARG A 179 17.60 -8.41 -16.18
CA ARG A 179 16.22 -8.88 -16.05
C ARG A 179 15.20 -7.77 -15.85
N ASP A 180 15.63 -6.71 -15.21
CA ASP A 180 14.76 -5.59 -14.85
C ASP A 180 14.87 -4.46 -15.90
N GLY A 181 13.89 -3.56 -15.89
CA GLY A 181 13.94 -2.34 -16.68
C GLY A 181 14.90 -1.29 -16.10
N ALA A 182 14.58 -0.02 -16.29
CA ALA A 182 15.40 1.07 -15.75
C ALA A 182 14.52 2.21 -15.20
N VAL A 183 15.03 2.90 -14.20
CA VAL A 183 14.43 4.12 -13.66
C VAL A 183 15.29 5.31 -14.05
N LEU A 184 14.67 6.37 -14.57
CA LEU A 184 15.29 7.68 -14.80
C LEU A 184 14.72 8.69 -13.80
N PRO A 185 15.38 8.95 -12.67
CA PRO A 185 14.95 9.99 -11.75
C PRO A 185 15.27 11.39 -12.32
N ILE A 186 14.32 12.30 -12.15
CA ILE A 186 14.46 13.73 -12.51
C ILE A 186 14.10 14.53 -11.27
N LEU A 187 15.12 15.08 -10.59
CA LEU A 187 14.90 15.98 -9.45
C LEU A 187 14.44 17.34 -9.95
N ASN A 188 13.18 17.70 -9.70
CA ASN A 188 12.63 19.03 -9.99
C ASN A 188 13.03 20.00 -8.87
N LEU A 189 14.19 20.63 -9.04
CA LEU A 189 14.79 21.55 -8.07
C LEU A 189 14.31 22.99 -8.34
N ASN A 190 13.09 23.31 -7.93
CA ASN A 190 12.48 24.62 -8.12
C ASN A 190 12.67 25.58 -6.94
N GLY A 191 13.21 25.11 -5.82
CA GLY A 191 13.71 25.92 -4.71
C GLY A 191 12.73 26.20 -3.59
N TYR A 192 11.43 25.85 -3.72
CA TYR A 192 10.44 26.18 -2.70
C TYR A 192 9.37 25.09 -2.53
N LYS A 193 8.94 24.90 -1.30
CA LYS A 193 7.75 24.16 -0.88
C LYS A 193 6.49 25.05 -0.94
N ILE A 194 5.51 24.82 -0.10
CA ILE A 194 4.28 25.64 0.00
C ILE A 194 4.60 27.06 0.44
N ALA A 195 5.52 27.22 1.41
CA ALA A 195 5.88 28.50 1.98
C ALA A 195 7.39 28.69 2.20
N ASN A 196 8.13 27.59 2.35
CA ASN A 196 9.55 27.60 2.72
C ASN A 196 10.45 27.21 1.54
N PRO A 197 11.73 27.64 1.56
CA PRO A 197 12.73 27.08 0.66
C PRO A 197 12.96 25.61 0.94
N THR A 198 13.46 24.88 -0.05
CA THR A 198 13.86 23.48 0.11
C THR A 198 15.32 23.37 0.53
N VAL A 199 15.68 22.35 1.29
CA VAL A 199 17.04 22.10 1.76
C VAL A 199 18.01 21.95 0.58
N LEU A 200 17.67 21.07 -0.38
CA LEU A 200 18.53 20.79 -1.54
C LEU A 200 18.78 22.01 -2.43
N SER A 201 17.92 23.01 -2.41
CA SER A 201 18.12 24.25 -3.17
C SER A 201 19.01 25.27 -2.46
N ARG A 202 19.43 25.02 -1.23
CA ARG A 202 20.23 25.92 -0.38
C ARG A 202 21.60 25.36 0.03
N ILE A 203 21.92 24.15 -0.44
CA ILE A 203 23.28 23.59 -0.36
C ILE A 203 24.08 23.94 -1.62
N SER A 204 25.41 23.79 -1.58
CA SER A 204 26.25 24.07 -2.75
C SER A 204 26.02 23.07 -3.89
N ALA A 205 26.43 23.42 -5.11
CA ALA A 205 26.33 22.52 -6.24
C ALA A 205 27.18 21.25 -6.03
N GLU A 206 28.37 21.40 -5.45
CA GLU A 206 29.28 20.30 -5.14
C GLU A 206 28.72 19.36 -4.08
N GLU A 207 28.05 19.90 -3.06
CA GLU A 207 27.41 19.11 -2.02
C GLU A 207 26.23 18.33 -2.60
N LEU A 208 25.39 18.97 -3.41
CA LEU A 208 24.25 18.33 -4.07
C LEU A 208 24.70 17.19 -5.04
N GLU A 209 25.72 17.44 -5.84
CA GLU A 209 26.29 16.44 -6.75
C GLU A 209 26.88 15.26 -5.96
N SER A 210 27.66 15.55 -4.92
CA SER A 210 28.27 14.55 -4.05
C SER A 210 27.23 13.65 -3.37
N LEU A 211 26.10 14.22 -2.97
CA LEU A 211 24.98 13.48 -2.37
C LEU A 211 24.46 12.39 -3.33
N PHE A 212 24.18 12.74 -4.59
CA PHE A 212 23.65 11.76 -5.54
C PHE A 212 24.71 10.78 -6.06
N ILE A 213 25.97 11.22 -6.18
CA ILE A 213 27.09 10.29 -6.43
C ILE A 213 27.19 9.27 -5.30
N GLY A 214 27.05 9.68 -4.03
CA GLY A 214 27.05 8.82 -2.85
C GLY A 214 25.88 7.82 -2.86
N TYR A 215 24.72 8.21 -3.34
CA TYR A 215 23.59 7.31 -3.57
C TYR A 215 23.82 6.32 -4.75
N GLY A 216 24.87 6.51 -5.56
CA GLY A 216 25.21 5.58 -6.64
C GLY A 216 24.63 5.98 -8.00
N TYR A 217 24.31 7.27 -8.19
CA TYR A 217 23.87 7.81 -9.47
C TYR A 217 25.00 8.58 -10.17
N THR A 218 24.79 8.85 -11.46
CA THR A 218 25.52 9.84 -12.24
C THR A 218 24.59 11.02 -12.50
N PRO A 219 24.68 12.10 -11.69
CA PRO A 219 23.82 13.26 -11.87
C PRO A 219 24.24 14.13 -13.06
N TYR A 220 23.25 14.54 -13.85
CA TYR A 220 23.38 15.50 -14.94
C TYR A 220 22.55 16.74 -14.62
N VAL A 221 23.15 17.92 -14.67
CA VAL A 221 22.50 19.19 -14.31
C VAL A 221 21.95 19.90 -15.54
N VAL A 222 20.68 20.27 -15.53
CA VAL A 222 20.01 21.14 -16.50
C VAL A 222 19.47 22.33 -15.73
N GLU A 223 20.07 23.50 -15.91
CA GLU A 223 19.78 24.71 -15.13
C GLU A 223 19.58 25.93 -16.03
N GLY A 224 18.56 26.74 -15.72
CA GLY A 224 18.26 28.01 -16.36
C GLY A 224 16.77 28.36 -16.32
N ASP A 225 16.44 29.45 -17.03
CA ASP A 225 15.10 30.00 -17.16
C ASP A 225 14.71 30.42 -18.59
N ASP A 226 15.68 30.49 -19.51
CA ASP A 226 15.41 30.74 -20.93
C ASP A 226 14.91 29.45 -21.61
N PRO A 227 13.67 29.41 -22.11
CA PRO A 227 13.10 28.20 -22.71
C PRO A 227 13.92 27.64 -23.87
N ALA A 228 14.46 28.48 -24.77
CA ALA A 228 15.20 28.03 -25.96
C ALA A 228 16.51 27.33 -25.57
N ILE A 229 17.23 27.89 -24.61
CA ILE A 229 18.47 27.32 -24.07
C ILE A 229 18.14 26.02 -23.29
N MET A 230 17.10 26.05 -22.46
CA MET A 230 16.70 24.90 -21.64
C MET A 230 16.24 23.70 -22.47
N HIS A 231 15.51 23.92 -23.57
CA HIS A 231 15.15 22.85 -24.50
C HIS A 231 16.40 22.20 -25.13
N GLN A 232 17.42 22.97 -25.52
CA GLN A 232 18.66 22.43 -26.08
C GLN A 232 19.43 21.60 -25.02
N LYS A 233 19.61 22.17 -23.82
CA LYS A 233 20.28 21.47 -22.72
C LYS A 233 19.56 20.16 -22.37
N MET A 234 18.22 20.20 -22.17
CA MET A 234 17.43 19.03 -21.77
C MET A 234 17.42 17.97 -22.87
N ALA A 235 17.34 18.38 -24.14
CA ALA A 235 17.39 17.45 -25.26
C ALA A 235 18.69 16.65 -25.28
N GLY A 236 19.84 17.31 -25.14
CA GLY A 236 21.14 16.64 -25.09
C GLY A 236 21.33 15.79 -23.84
N THR A 237 20.94 16.32 -22.68
CA THR A 237 21.08 15.61 -21.39
C THR A 237 20.19 14.36 -21.31
N MET A 238 18.91 14.47 -21.65
CA MET A 238 18.00 13.32 -21.58
C MET A 238 18.40 12.23 -22.56
N GLU A 239 18.86 12.62 -23.75
CA GLU A 239 19.39 11.66 -24.74
C GLU A 239 20.67 10.96 -24.21
N THR A 240 21.55 11.68 -23.55
CA THR A 240 22.74 11.12 -22.88
C THR A 240 22.31 10.11 -21.81
N CYS A 241 21.33 10.45 -20.97
CA CYS A 241 20.80 9.54 -19.96
C CYS A 241 20.20 8.26 -20.55
N ILE A 242 19.37 8.38 -21.59
CA ILE A 242 18.76 7.21 -22.26
C ILE A 242 19.84 6.33 -22.90
N ASN A 243 20.81 6.92 -23.58
CA ASN A 243 21.91 6.15 -24.15
C ASN A 243 22.77 5.47 -23.07
N HIS A 244 22.98 6.12 -21.93
CA HIS A 244 23.66 5.54 -20.79
C HIS A 244 22.89 4.34 -20.22
N ILE A 245 21.56 4.46 -20.02
CA ILE A 245 20.71 3.35 -19.61
C ILE A 245 20.82 2.18 -20.59
N ARG A 246 20.67 2.44 -21.89
CA ARG A 246 20.76 1.41 -22.93
C ARG A 246 22.12 0.71 -22.93
N ALA A 247 23.21 1.46 -22.83
CA ALA A 247 24.55 0.90 -22.77
C ALA A 247 24.74 -0.03 -21.56
N ILE A 248 24.24 0.35 -20.38
CA ILE A 248 24.26 -0.50 -19.18
C ILE A 248 23.52 -1.81 -19.44
N GLN A 249 22.28 -1.74 -19.95
CA GLN A 249 21.45 -2.91 -20.20
C GLN A 249 22.01 -3.81 -21.30
N GLU A 250 22.47 -3.24 -22.40
CA GLU A 250 23.09 -3.96 -23.54
C GLU A 250 24.34 -4.71 -23.08
N GLU A 251 25.22 -4.06 -22.30
CA GLU A 251 26.45 -4.67 -21.79
C GLU A 251 26.12 -5.83 -20.84
N ALA A 252 25.22 -5.61 -19.87
CA ALA A 252 24.83 -6.64 -18.91
C ALA A 252 24.19 -7.87 -19.60
N ARG A 253 23.30 -7.64 -20.56
CA ARG A 253 22.60 -8.71 -21.30
C ARG A 253 23.54 -9.45 -22.25
N ARG A 254 24.48 -8.74 -22.89
CA ARG A 254 25.48 -9.31 -23.79
C ARG A 254 26.50 -10.21 -23.05
N THR A 255 26.92 -9.78 -21.85
CA THR A 255 27.93 -10.51 -21.06
C THR A 255 27.30 -11.56 -20.17
N GLY A 256 26.05 -11.43 -19.80
CA GLY A 256 25.38 -12.23 -18.76
C GLY A 256 25.87 -11.89 -17.35
N GLU A 257 26.60 -10.83 -17.16
CA GLU A 257 27.13 -10.38 -15.88
C GLU A 257 26.27 -9.27 -15.28
N ALA A 258 25.60 -9.56 -14.17
CA ALA A 258 24.88 -8.56 -13.38
C ALA A 258 25.86 -7.84 -12.45
N LYS A 259 26.41 -6.71 -12.93
CA LYS A 259 27.23 -5.80 -12.10
C LYS A 259 26.41 -4.55 -11.76
N ARG A 260 26.61 -3.99 -10.56
CA ARG A 260 25.96 -2.74 -10.15
C ARG A 260 26.47 -1.57 -11.03
N PRO A 261 25.61 -0.97 -11.85
CA PRO A 261 25.97 0.21 -12.60
C PRO A 261 25.78 1.49 -11.78
N ARG A 262 26.33 2.59 -12.26
CA ARG A 262 25.91 3.94 -11.84
C ARG A 262 24.85 4.43 -12.82
N TRP A 263 23.59 4.36 -12.40
CA TRP A 263 22.46 4.80 -13.21
C TRP A 263 22.46 6.34 -13.38
N PRO A 264 22.08 6.87 -14.53
CA PRO A 264 21.96 8.30 -14.71
C PRO A 264 20.74 8.87 -13.97
N MET A 265 20.83 10.14 -13.58
CA MET A 265 19.70 10.95 -13.14
C MET A 265 19.85 12.38 -13.60
N ILE A 266 18.75 13.14 -13.63
CA ILE A 266 18.76 14.56 -14.04
C ILE A 266 18.41 15.42 -12.82
N ILE A 267 19.17 16.49 -12.61
CA ILE A 267 18.83 17.59 -11.71
C ILE A 267 18.32 18.74 -12.57
N LEU A 268 17.01 18.94 -12.62
CA LEU A 268 16.35 20.00 -13.37
C LEU A 268 16.12 21.20 -12.46
N ARG A 269 16.93 22.22 -12.58
CA ARG A 269 16.85 23.45 -11.80
C ARG A 269 16.21 24.57 -12.62
N THR A 270 14.94 24.88 -12.32
CA THR A 270 14.15 25.94 -12.97
C THR A 270 13.45 26.80 -11.92
N PRO A 271 13.04 28.03 -12.26
CA PRO A 271 12.18 28.80 -11.35
C PRO A 271 10.89 28.08 -11.04
N LYS A 272 10.45 28.12 -9.79
CA LYS A 272 9.12 27.61 -9.40
C LYS A 272 8.04 28.39 -10.15
N GLY A 273 7.10 27.67 -10.79
CA GLY A 273 6.06 28.29 -11.62
C GLY A 273 6.60 28.97 -12.88
N TRP A 274 7.68 28.41 -13.45
CA TRP A 274 8.36 28.85 -14.67
C TRP A 274 7.37 29.17 -15.80
N THR A 275 7.62 30.25 -16.53
CA THR A 275 6.75 30.85 -17.56
C THR A 275 5.42 31.44 -17.05
N GLY A 276 5.22 31.49 -15.76
CA GLY A 276 4.08 32.17 -15.14
C GLY A 276 4.31 33.66 -14.94
N PRO A 277 3.37 34.34 -14.26
CA PRO A 277 3.52 35.76 -13.91
C PRO A 277 4.76 35.96 -13.06
N LYS A 278 5.61 36.90 -13.45
CA LYS A 278 6.81 37.26 -12.69
C LYS A 278 6.43 37.90 -11.35
N GLU A 279 5.40 38.74 -11.38
CA GLU A 279 4.95 39.52 -10.24
C GLU A 279 3.43 39.71 -10.29
N VAL A 280 2.78 39.75 -9.13
CA VAL A 280 1.34 40.04 -8.97
C VAL A 280 1.19 40.99 -7.79
N ASN A 281 0.51 42.12 -7.97
CA ASN A 281 0.30 43.16 -6.94
C ASN A 281 1.62 43.66 -6.29
N GLY A 282 2.71 43.78 -7.05
CA GLY A 282 4.02 44.20 -6.55
C GLY A 282 4.77 43.12 -5.76
N HIS A 283 4.33 41.88 -5.82
CA HIS A 283 4.98 40.77 -5.15
C HIS A 283 5.50 39.72 -6.15
N LYS A 284 6.76 39.30 -5.96
CA LYS A 284 7.36 38.23 -6.76
C LYS A 284 6.54 36.94 -6.67
N VAL A 285 6.27 36.31 -7.83
CA VAL A 285 5.53 35.05 -7.95
C VAL A 285 6.42 33.98 -8.58
N GLU A 286 6.81 34.09 -9.86
CA GLU A 286 7.73 33.14 -10.48
C GLU A 286 9.06 33.07 -9.73
N GLY A 287 9.57 31.85 -9.51
CA GLY A 287 10.79 31.61 -8.75
C GLY A 287 10.64 31.88 -7.24
N PHE A 288 9.40 31.85 -6.74
CA PHE A 288 9.10 32.06 -5.34
C PHE A 288 7.92 31.16 -4.88
N TRP A 289 7.76 30.97 -3.57
CA TRP A 289 6.72 30.12 -3.02
C TRP A 289 5.29 30.52 -3.43
N ARG A 290 5.03 31.79 -3.75
CA ARG A 290 3.71 32.27 -4.18
C ARG A 290 3.22 31.64 -5.48
N ALA A 291 4.12 31.06 -6.28
CA ALA A 291 3.76 30.30 -7.46
C ALA A 291 3.27 28.86 -7.12
N HIS A 292 3.31 28.43 -5.85
CA HIS A 292 3.06 27.03 -5.49
C HIS A 292 1.70 26.53 -5.97
N GLN A 293 0.64 27.29 -5.67
CA GLN A 293 -0.74 26.94 -6.06
C GLN A 293 -1.23 27.79 -7.24
N VAL A 294 -2.22 28.59 -7.01
CA VAL A 294 -2.83 29.50 -7.99
C VAL A 294 -2.10 30.85 -7.91
N PRO A 295 -1.37 31.28 -8.95
CA PRO A 295 -0.59 32.51 -8.90
C PRO A 295 -1.40 33.78 -8.65
N MET A 296 -2.66 33.81 -9.11
CA MET A 296 -3.57 34.95 -8.97
C MET A 296 -4.95 34.47 -8.54
N GLY A 297 -5.53 35.11 -7.54
CA GLY A 297 -6.93 34.88 -7.09
C GLY A 297 -7.80 36.11 -7.31
N GLY A 298 -9.04 36.09 -6.79
CA GLY A 298 -9.94 37.25 -6.81
C GLY A 298 -10.43 37.66 -8.19
N MET A 299 -10.51 36.78 -9.17
CA MET A 299 -10.84 37.05 -10.56
C MET A 299 -12.20 37.74 -10.75
N HIS A 300 -13.18 37.45 -9.88
CA HIS A 300 -14.51 38.03 -9.95
C HIS A 300 -14.64 39.42 -9.29
N SER A 301 -13.61 39.86 -8.58
CA SER A 301 -13.55 41.14 -7.86
C SER A 301 -12.45 42.08 -8.30
N ASN A 302 -11.49 41.57 -9.09
CA ASN A 302 -10.33 42.34 -9.52
C ASN A 302 -10.13 42.21 -11.06
N PRO A 303 -10.60 43.20 -11.85
CA PRO A 303 -10.48 43.20 -13.31
C PRO A 303 -9.03 43.17 -13.80
N GLU A 304 -8.09 43.69 -13.02
CA GLU A 304 -6.65 43.69 -13.37
C GLU A 304 -6.07 42.25 -13.35
N HIS A 305 -6.53 41.38 -12.43
CA HIS A 305 -6.12 40.00 -12.44
C HIS A 305 -6.66 39.23 -13.65
N VAL A 306 -7.87 39.54 -14.10
CA VAL A 306 -8.41 38.96 -15.33
C VAL A 306 -7.58 39.37 -16.55
N ARG A 307 -7.19 40.65 -16.62
CA ARG A 307 -6.31 41.15 -17.68
C ARG A 307 -4.94 40.47 -17.66
N LEU A 308 -4.33 40.35 -16.49
CA LEU A 308 -3.05 39.68 -16.33
C LEU A 308 -3.14 38.20 -16.72
N LEU A 309 -4.22 37.51 -16.40
CA LEU A 309 -4.46 36.12 -16.81
C LEU A 309 -4.55 36.03 -18.34
N GLU A 310 -5.29 36.91 -18.98
CA GLU A 310 -5.40 36.96 -20.45
C GLU A 310 -4.03 37.20 -21.11
N GLU A 311 -3.26 38.16 -20.60
CA GLU A 311 -1.90 38.43 -21.08
C GLU A 311 -0.96 37.23 -20.90
N TRP A 312 -1.03 36.58 -19.75
CA TRP A 312 -0.24 35.39 -19.49
C TRP A 312 -0.59 34.26 -20.47
N MET A 313 -1.88 33.94 -20.65
CA MET A 313 -2.31 32.91 -21.59
C MET A 313 -1.99 33.27 -23.05
N LYS A 314 -2.17 34.50 -23.46
CA LYS A 314 -1.79 34.99 -24.80
C LYS A 314 -0.28 34.95 -25.03
N GLY A 315 0.51 35.01 -23.96
CA GLY A 315 1.96 34.85 -24.04
C GLY A 315 2.41 33.49 -24.57
N TYR A 316 1.57 32.46 -24.45
CA TYR A 316 1.81 31.14 -25.06
C TYR A 316 1.45 31.09 -26.56
N LYS A 317 0.80 32.11 -27.09
CA LYS A 317 0.41 32.28 -28.52
C LYS A 317 -0.50 31.13 -28.98
N PRO A 318 -1.68 30.94 -28.37
CA PRO A 318 -2.57 29.84 -28.70
C PRO A 318 -2.95 29.76 -30.19
N GLU A 319 -2.95 30.88 -30.91
CA GLU A 319 -3.18 30.98 -32.35
C GLU A 319 -2.08 30.33 -33.22
N GLU A 320 -0.91 30.11 -32.66
CA GLU A 320 0.19 29.33 -33.32
C GLU A 320 0.10 27.84 -32.98
N LEU A 321 -0.72 27.44 -31.98
CA LEU A 321 -0.75 26.11 -31.40
C LEU A 321 -2.00 25.33 -31.79
N PHE A 322 -3.14 26.00 -31.86
CA PHE A 322 -4.44 25.40 -32.14
C PHE A 322 -5.09 26.06 -33.37
N ASP A 323 -5.82 25.26 -34.13
CA ASP A 323 -6.64 25.80 -35.25
C ASP A 323 -7.91 26.50 -34.72
N GLU A 324 -8.70 27.06 -35.64
CA GLU A 324 -9.96 27.74 -35.33
C GLU A 324 -11.00 26.87 -34.61
N ASN A 325 -10.87 25.55 -34.70
CA ASN A 325 -11.74 24.57 -34.05
C ASN A 325 -11.16 24.04 -32.74
N GLY A 326 -10.00 24.52 -32.30
CA GLY A 326 -9.34 24.09 -31.07
C GLY A 326 -8.51 22.81 -31.17
N LYS A 327 -8.28 22.32 -32.38
CA LYS A 327 -7.40 21.17 -32.59
C LYS A 327 -5.94 21.60 -32.59
N LEU A 328 -5.09 20.80 -31.96
CA LEU A 328 -3.65 20.98 -32.03
C LEU A 328 -3.23 20.93 -33.52
N ILE A 329 -2.40 21.90 -33.97
CA ILE A 329 -1.95 21.90 -35.36
C ILE A 329 -1.21 20.62 -35.72
N PRO A 330 -1.34 20.10 -36.96
CA PRO A 330 -0.86 18.76 -37.32
C PRO A 330 0.63 18.56 -37.06
N GLU A 331 1.46 19.56 -37.30
CA GLU A 331 2.93 19.53 -37.12
C GLU A 331 3.29 19.30 -35.63
N LEU A 332 2.51 19.83 -34.71
CA LEU A 332 2.71 19.58 -33.27
C LEU A 332 2.13 18.22 -32.87
N LYS A 333 0.99 17.81 -33.43
CA LYS A 333 0.39 16.50 -33.13
C LYS A 333 1.33 15.33 -33.49
N GLU A 334 2.11 15.47 -34.57
CA GLU A 334 3.09 14.46 -34.99
C GLU A 334 4.28 14.30 -34.01
N LEU A 335 4.47 15.23 -33.08
CA LEU A 335 5.50 15.13 -32.06
C LEU A 335 5.12 14.18 -30.91
N ALA A 336 3.84 13.90 -30.72
CA ALA A 336 3.39 12.92 -29.75
C ALA A 336 3.71 11.49 -30.19
N PRO A 337 4.08 10.57 -29.28
CA PRO A 337 4.15 9.15 -29.56
C PRO A 337 2.80 8.60 -30.01
N LYS A 338 2.79 7.43 -30.65
CA LYS A 338 1.57 6.79 -31.19
C LYS A 338 1.27 5.48 -30.50
N GLY A 339 -0.02 5.13 -30.42
CA GLY A 339 -0.48 3.87 -29.83
C GLY A 339 0.03 3.69 -28.41
N ASP A 340 0.45 2.48 -28.07
CA ASP A 340 0.92 2.10 -26.72
C ASP A 340 2.29 2.69 -26.37
N ARG A 341 2.93 3.43 -27.28
CA ARG A 341 4.16 4.18 -27.00
C ARG A 341 3.88 5.51 -26.31
N ARG A 342 2.65 6.03 -26.36
CA ARG A 342 2.25 7.16 -25.51
C ARG A 342 2.33 6.72 -24.04
N MET A 343 3.02 7.49 -23.21
CA MET A 343 3.17 7.14 -21.80
C MET A 343 1.83 7.03 -21.08
N SER A 344 0.85 7.83 -21.51
CA SER A 344 -0.51 7.81 -20.96
C SER A 344 -1.35 6.60 -21.41
N ALA A 345 -1.01 5.96 -22.54
CA ALA A 345 -1.69 4.79 -23.08
C ALA A 345 -0.86 3.50 -22.92
N ASN A 346 0.31 3.59 -22.31
CA ASN A 346 1.18 2.43 -22.11
C ASN A 346 0.50 1.38 -21.22
N PRO A 347 0.42 0.10 -21.67
CA PRO A 347 -0.19 -0.96 -20.88
C PRO A 347 0.39 -1.10 -19.46
N SER A 348 1.67 -0.80 -19.26
CA SER A 348 2.29 -0.82 -17.92
C SER A 348 1.71 0.23 -16.96
N ALA A 349 1.13 1.33 -17.49
CA ALA A 349 0.44 2.32 -16.69
C ALA A 349 -1.04 1.97 -16.41
N ASN A 350 -1.53 0.86 -16.95
CA ASN A 350 -2.79 0.20 -16.64
C ASN A 350 -2.54 -1.32 -16.52
N GLY A 351 -1.67 -1.68 -15.58
CA GLY A 351 -1.01 -2.98 -15.53
C GLY A 351 -1.93 -4.18 -15.38
N GLY A 352 -3.17 -3.98 -14.95
CA GLY A 352 -4.18 -5.04 -14.98
C GLY A 352 -4.39 -5.66 -16.38
N ILE A 353 -4.15 -4.90 -17.46
CA ILE A 353 -4.16 -5.40 -18.83
C ILE A 353 -3.04 -6.45 -19.07
N LEU A 354 -1.90 -6.28 -18.40
CA LEU A 354 -0.73 -7.15 -18.50
C LEU A 354 -0.73 -8.28 -17.47
N ARG A 355 -1.63 -8.25 -16.50
CA ARG A 355 -1.70 -9.19 -15.40
C ARG A 355 -1.90 -10.61 -15.90
N LYS A 356 -1.06 -11.50 -15.44
CA LYS A 356 -1.17 -12.95 -15.64
C LYS A 356 -1.42 -13.59 -14.29
N ASP A 357 -2.42 -14.43 -14.21
CA ASP A 357 -2.69 -15.19 -13.00
C ASP A 357 -1.47 -15.99 -12.56
N LEU A 358 -1.27 -16.11 -11.25
CA LEU A 358 -0.24 -16.98 -10.72
C LEU A 358 -0.54 -18.45 -11.08
N LYS A 359 0.49 -19.16 -11.46
CA LYS A 359 0.46 -20.62 -11.47
C LYS A 359 0.55 -21.08 -10.01
N MET A 360 -0.60 -21.41 -9.44
CA MET A 360 -0.71 -21.74 -8.02
C MET A 360 -0.56 -23.24 -7.83
N PRO A 361 0.38 -23.70 -6.99
CA PRO A 361 0.41 -25.09 -6.53
C PRO A 361 -0.83 -25.39 -5.69
N ASP A 362 -1.21 -26.65 -5.59
CA ASP A 362 -2.27 -27.05 -4.69
C ASP A 362 -1.80 -26.90 -3.23
N PHE A 363 -2.32 -25.92 -2.51
CA PHE A 363 -1.93 -25.63 -1.13
C PHE A 363 -2.20 -26.80 -0.16
N ARG A 364 -3.13 -27.72 -0.50
CA ARG A 364 -3.42 -28.93 0.28
C ARG A 364 -2.23 -29.88 0.37
N ASN A 365 -1.29 -29.81 -0.58
CA ASN A 365 -0.07 -30.62 -0.55
C ASN A 365 0.91 -30.19 0.55
N PHE A 366 0.67 -29.07 1.20
CA PHE A 366 1.48 -28.55 2.30
C PHE A 366 0.78 -28.67 3.65
N ALA A 367 -0.31 -29.42 3.71
CA ALA A 367 -1.13 -29.59 4.89
C ALA A 367 -0.35 -30.18 6.06
N VAL A 368 -0.63 -29.68 7.26
CA VAL A 368 -0.21 -30.29 8.52
C VAL A 368 -1.20 -31.40 8.85
N GLU A 369 -0.69 -32.61 9.11
CA GLU A 369 -1.52 -33.70 9.63
C GLU A 369 -1.92 -33.43 11.09
N ILE A 370 -3.23 -33.43 11.37
CA ILE A 370 -3.79 -33.17 12.70
C ILE A 370 -4.70 -34.36 13.09
N PRO A 371 -4.15 -35.37 13.76
CA PRO A 371 -4.90 -36.52 14.15
C PRO A 371 -6.02 -36.21 15.18
N LYS A 372 -5.76 -35.24 16.05
CA LYS A 372 -6.69 -34.71 17.05
C LYS A 372 -6.44 -33.21 17.24
N PRO A 373 -7.51 -32.38 17.27
CA PRO A 373 -7.38 -30.96 17.53
C PRO A 373 -6.58 -30.63 18.79
N GLY A 374 -5.70 -29.63 18.73
CA GLY A 374 -4.94 -29.12 19.88
C GLY A 374 -3.89 -30.09 20.45
N THR A 375 -3.34 -31.03 19.64
CA THR A 375 -2.33 -31.99 20.09
C THR A 375 -1.01 -31.91 19.32
N VAL A 376 -0.99 -31.28 18.16
CA VAL A 376 0.19 -31.07 17.30
C VAL A 376 0.61 -29.62 17.36
N GLU A 377 1.91 -29.36 17.33
CA GLU A 377 2.47 -28.00 17.28
C GLU A 377 3.38 -27.85 16.08
N VAL A 378 3.23 -26.73 15.36
CA VAL A 378 4.11 -26.32 14.26
C VAL A 378 4.29 -24.81 14.21
N GLU A 379 5.26 -24.35 13.41
CA GLU A 379 5.45 -22.94 13.03
C GLU A 379 4.56 -22.63 11.82
N ASN A 380 3.43 -21.95 12.00
CA ASN A 380 2.42 -21.73 10.95
C ASN A 380 3.04 -21.12 9.68
N THR A 381 3.81 -20.05 9.84
CA THR A 381 4.40 -19.31 8.69
C THR A 381 5.47 -20.14 7.95
N LYS A 382 6.06 -21.14 8.57
CA LYS A 382 6.99 -22.06 7.89
C LYS A 382 6.31 -22.92 6.83
N PHE A 383 5.08 -23.39 7.13
CA PHE A 383 4.27 -24.12 6.15
C PHE A 383 3.82 -23.20 5.01
N LEU A 384 3.50 -21.94 5.31
CA LEU A 384 3.31 -20.92 4.28
C LEU A 384 4.59 -20.74 3.45
N GLY A 385 5.76 -20.74 4.07
CA GLY A 385 7.06 -20.66 3.37
C GLY A 385 7.26 -21.79 2.35
N TYR A 386 6.88 -23.03 2.66
CA TYR A 386 6.91 -24.15 1.70
C TYR A 386 5.94 -23.92 0.53
N PHE A 387 4.75 -23.42 0.78
CA PHE A 387 3.79 -23.09 -0.26
C PHE A 387 4.30 -21.94 -1.15
N LEU A 388 4.80 -20.84 -0.57
CA LEU A 388 5.34 -19.70 -1.30
C LEU A 388 6.59 -20.07 -2.10
N ARG A 389 7.38 -21.02 -1.65
CA ARG A 389 8.53 -21.59 -2.39
C ARG A 389 8.07 -22.11 -3.75
N GLU A 390 7.00 -22.89 -3.79
CA GLU A 390 6.47 -23.43 -5.06
C GLU A 390 5.79 -22.35 -5.91
N VAL A 391 5.06 -21.41 -5.27
CA VAL A 391 4.53 -20.25 -5.98
C VAL A 391 5.66 -19.48 -6.67
N MET A 392 6.78 -19.25 -5.98
CA MET A 392 7.94 -18.54 -6.55
C MET A 392 8.61 -19.35 -7.68
N ARG A 393 8.71 -20.67 -7.52
CA ARG A 393 9.27 -21.59 -8.54
C ARG A 393 8.48 -21.56 -9.85
N ASP A 394 7.15 -21.58 -9.76
CA ASP A 394 6.28 -21.65 -10.91
C ASP A 394 6.03 -20.27 -11.56
N ASN A 395 6.42 -19.20 -10.88
CA ASN A 395 6.22 -17.80 -11.32
C ASN A 395 7.52 -16.99 -11.29
N PRO A 396 8.58 -17.40 -12.00
CA PRO A 396 9.93 -16.82 -11.88
C PRO A 396 10.05 -15.36 -12.33
N ASN A 397 9.06 -14.82 -13.07
CA ASN A 397 9.02 -13.43 -13.56
C ASN A 397 7.72 -12.72 -13.20
N ASN A 398 6.95 -13.23 -12.23
CA ASN A 398 5.61 -12.74 -11.93
C ASN A 398 5.29 -12.67 -10.43
N PHE A 399 6.22 -13.12 -9.57
CA PHE A 399 6.04 -13.12 -8.12
C PHE A 399 7.34 -12.76 -7.40
N ARG A 400 7.26 -11.85 -6.42
CA ARG A 400 8.35 -11.49 -5.49
C ARG A 400 7.85 -11.44 -4.06
N LEU A 401 8.76 -11.71 -3.11
CA LEU A 401 8.52 -11.59 -1.67
C LEU A 401 9.25 -10.34 -1.16
N PHE A 402 8.61 -9.57 -0.29
CA PHE A 402 9.11 -8.30 0.24
C PHE A 402 9.09 -8.33 1.77
N GLY A 403 10.21 -7.98 2.41
CA GLY A 403 10.30 -7.95 3.88
C GLY A 403 11.54 -7.21 4.40
N PRO A 404 11.45 -6.57 5.59
CA PRO A 404 12.53 -5.73 6.13
C PRO A 404 13.58 -6.58 6.88
N ASP A 405 14.37 -7.40 6.17
CA ASP A 405 15.36 -8.34 6.73
C ASP A 405 14.74 -9.41 7.66
N GLU A 406 13.49 -9.76 7.40
CA GLU A 406 12.70 -10.59 8.30
C GLU A 406 12.26 -11.93 7.70
N THR A 407 12.61 -12.25 6.45
CA THR A 407 12.14 -13.48 5.78
C THR A 407 12.49 -14.74 6.58
N ALA A 408 13.72 -14.86 7.03
CA ALA A 408 14.13 -15.98 7.87
C ALA A 408 13.50 -15.93 9.26
N SER A 409 13.46 -14.75 9.88
CA SER A 409 12.82 -14.52 11.18
C SER A 409 11.33 -14.84 11.18
N ASN A 410 10.64 -14.53 10.09
CA ASN A 410 9.22 -14.84 9.89
C ASN A 410 8.98 -16.29 9.43
N ARG A 411 10.02 -17.14 9.46
CA ARG A 411 9.98 -18.56 9.05
C ARG A 411 9.63 -18.80 7.58
N LEU A 412 9.76 -17.78 6.73
CA LEU A 412 9.53 -17.91 5.29
C LEU A 412 10.78 -18.38 4.52
N HIS A 413 11.87 -18.71 5.22
CA HIS A 413 13.15 -19.15 4.65
C HIS A 413 13.09 -20.36 3.68
N PRO A 414 12.05 -21.23 3.65
CA PRO A 414 11.99 -22.25 2.61
C PRO A 414 12.04 -21.69 1.18
N VAL A 415 11.66 -20.42 0.97
CA VAL A 415 11.76 -19.76 -0.35
C VAL A 415 13.19 -19.67 -0.86
N TYR A 416 14.20 -19.67 0.02
CA TYR A 416 15.60 -19.61 -0.35
C TYR A 416 16.11 -20.85 -1.10
N GLU A 417 15.38 -21.96 -1.02
CA GLU A 417 15.66 -23.15 -1.84
C GLU A 417 15.44 -22.91 -3.34
N VAL A 418 14.64 -21.90 -3.70
CA VAL A 418 14.29 -21.54 -5.08
C VAL A 418 14.90 -20.23 -5.51
N SER A 419 14.91 -19.22 -4.64
CA SER A 419 15.44 -17.90 -4.97
C SER A 419 15.98 -17.22 -3.72
N LYS A 420 17.06 -16.47 -3.91
CA LYS A 420 17.73 -15.75 -2.83
C LYS A 420 17.27 -14.30 -2.72
N LYS A 421 17.83 -13.56 -1.76
CA LYS A 421 17.68 -12.11 -1.61
C LYS A 421 18.42 -11.42 -2.75
N VAL A 422 17.78 -10.46 -3.41
CA VAL A 422 18.45 -9.67 -4.44
C VAL A 422 19.43 -8.68 -3.80
N TRP A 423 20.65 -8.66 -4.32
CA TRP A 423 21.69 -7.76 -3.83
C TRP A 423 22.64 -7.40 -4.98
N MET A 424 22.70 -6.11 -5.34
CA MET A 424 23.55 -5.59 -6.41
C MET A 424 24.71 -4.75 -5.90
N ALA A 425 24.77 -4.47 -4.57
CA ALA A 425 25.92 -3.83 -3.97
C ALA A 425 27.11 -4.80 -3.87
N ASP A 426 28.26 -4.31 -3.40
CA ASP A 426 29.45 -5.15 -3.29
C ASP A 426 29.25 -6.30 -2.30
N PHE A 427 29.90 -7.43 -2.53
CA PHE A 427 29.93 -8.59 -1.65
C PHE A 427 31.27 -8.65 -0.92
N LEU A 428 31.21 -8.93 0.36
CA LEU A 428 32.38 -9.34 1.13
C LEU A 428 32.50 -10.87 1.13
N PRO A 429 33.68 -11.46 1.38
CA PRO A 429 33.84 -12.93 1.43
C PRO A 429 32.88 -13.59 2.45
N GLU A 430 32.65 -12.97 3.59
CA GLU A 430 31.76 -13.44 4.66
C GLU A 430 30.29 -13.41 4.28
N ASP A 431 29.88 -12.54 3.34
CA ASP A 431 28.50 -12.48 2.85
C ASP A 431 28.12 -13.71 2.01
N LEU A 432 29.10 -14.49 1.58
CA LEU A 432 28.87 -15.72 0.82
C LEU A 432 28.63 -16.94 1.73
N ASP A 433 28.82 -16.80 3.04
CA ASP A 433 28.62 -17.85 4.03
C ASP A 433 27.22 -17.75 4.67
N GLY A 434 26.21 -18.30 3.99
CA GLY A 434 24.86 -18.45 4.54
C GLY A 434 23.97 -17.19 4.54
N SER A 435 24.39 -16.06 3.94
CA SER A 435 23.60 -14.83 3.89
C SER A 435 22.45 -14.87 2.89
N GLU A 436 22.41 -15.88 2.01
CA GLU A 436 21.36 -16.06 0.98
C GLU A 436 21.23 -14.87 0.03
N LEU A 437 22.35 -14.21 -0.32
CA LEU A 437 22.41 -13.10 -1.26
C LEU A 437 22.68 -13.57 -2.69
N SER A 438 22.10 -12.86 -3.67
CA SER A 438 22.33 -13.11 -5.10
C SER A 438 22.02 -11.85 -5.92
N THR A 439 22.72 -11.65 -7.02
CA THR A 439 22.38 -10.61 -7.98
C THR A 439 21.06 -10.91 -8.73
N ASP A 440 20.61 -12.17 -8.71
CA ASP A 440 19.39 -12.66 -9.36
C ASP A 440 18.35 -13.17 -8.35
N GLY A 441 18.22 -12.50 -7.21
CA GLY A 441 17.24 -12.85 -6.19
C GLY A 441 15.84 -12.33 -6.49
N ARG A 442 14.84 -12.95 -5.85
CA ARG A 442 13.42 -12.54 -5.92
C ARG A 442 12.85 -12.21 -4.53
N VAL A 443 13.65 -12.36 -3.49
CA VAL A 443 13.33 -11.90 -2.15
C VAL A 443 13.92 -10.49 -2.01
N MET A 444 13.06 -9.52 -1.77
CA MET A 444 13.39 -8.10 -1.70
C MET A 444 13.50 -7.71 -0.23
N GLU A 445 14.73 -7.43 0.24
CA GLU A 445 14.95 -7.05 1.64
C GLU A 445 15.75 -5.76 1.75
N ILE A 446 15.19 -4.80 2.46
CA ILE A 446 15.82 -3.56 2.94
C ILE A 446 15.12 -3.15 4.24
N LEU A 447 15.84 -2.64 5.24
CA LEU A 447 15.25 -2.15 6.50
C LEU A 447 14.52 -0.81 6.28
N SER A 448 13.46 -0.88 5.49
CA SER A 448 12.54 0.22 5.22
C SER A 448 11.22 -0.34 4.67
N GLU A 449 10.24 -0.46 5.51
CA GLU A 449 8.88 -0.90 5.16
C GLU A 449 8.27 0.01 4.10
N HIS A 450 8.50 1.33 4.16
CA HIS A 450 8.08 2.29 3.14
C HIS A 450 8.61 1.93 1.75
N THR A 451 9.91 1.64 1.65
CA THR A 451 10.53 1.30 0.36
C THR A 451 9.99 -0.02 -0.17
N LEU A 452 9.83 -1.02 0.72
CA LEU A 452 9.33 -2.34 0.36
C LEU A 452 7.88 -2.32 -0.13
N GLN A 453 7.00 -1.64 0.60
CA GLN A 453 5.62 -1.50 0.15
C GLN A 453 5.54 -0.68 -1.14
N GLY A 454 6.32 0.39 -1.28
CA GLY A 454 6.38 1.17 -2.51
C GLY A 454 6.85 0.35 -3.71
N TRP A 455 7.86 -0.51 -3.55
CA TRP A 455 8.28 -1.46 -4.58
C TRP A 455 7.14 -2.43 -4.93
N LEU A 456 6.47 -2.99 -3.92
CA LEU A 456 5.37 -3.93 -4.16
C LEU A 456 4.20 -3.23 -4.86
N GLU A 457 3.78 -2.05 -4.43
CA GLU A 457 2.70 -1.30 -5.07
C GLU A 457 3.01 -1.04 -6.56
N GLY A 458 4.20 -0.52 -6.88
CA GLY A 458 4.63 -0.33 -8.27
C GLY A 458 4.62 -1.63 -9.08
N TYR A 459 5.02 -2.73 -8.47
CA TYR A 459 5.05 -4.07 -9.07
C TYR A 459 3.64 -4.60 -9.36
N LEU A 460 2.69 -4.43 -8.42
CA LEU A 460 1.28 -4.81 -8.58
C LEU A 460 0.61 -3.97 -9.68
N LEU A 461 0.80 -2.65 -9.63
CA LEU A 461 0.19 -1.70 -10.56
C LEU A 461 0.67 -1.88 -12.01
N THR A 462 1.75 -2.61 -12.22
CA THR A 462 2.27 -2.99 -13.54
C THR A 462 2.00 -4.45 -13.91
N GLY A 463 1.08 -5.11 -13.21
CA GLY A 463 0.53 -6.42 -13.58
C GLY A 463 1.27 -7.62 -13.00
N ARG A 464 2.01 -7.46 -11.93
CA ARG A 464 2.74 -8.51 -11.21
C ARG A 464 2.05 -8.88 -9.89
N HIS A 465 2.62 -9.84 -9.14
CA HIS A 465 2.12 -10.31 -7.86
C HIS A 465 3.22 -10.33 -6.80
N GLY A 466 2.82 -10.16 -5.55
CA GLY A 466 3.76 -10.25 -4.44
C GLY A 466 3.09 -10.37 -3.09
N LEU A 467 3.91 -10.53 -2.06
CA LEU A 467 3.51 -10.53 -0.67
C LEU A 467 4.53 -9.72 0.14
N PHE A 468 4.03 -8.78 0.95
CA PHE A 468 4.81 -8.03 1.93
C PHE A 468 4.62 -8.66 3.30
N HIS A 469 5.71 -8.92 4.02
CA HIS A 469 5.65 -9.40 5.38
C HIS A 469 6.47 -8.50 6.30
N THR A 470 5.95 -8.27 7.51
CA THR A 470 6.63 -7.50 8.54
C THR A 470 6.17 -7.91 9.92
N TYR A 471 6.90 -7.49 10.96
CA TYR A 471 6.46 -7.63 12.35
C TYR A 471 5.22 -6.76 12.58
N GLU A 472 4.28 -7.29 13.35
CA GLU A 472 2.99 -6.65 13.60
C GLU A 472 3.14 -5.21 14.12
N ALA A 473 4.02 -5.01 15.11
CA ALA A 473 4.23 -3.70 15.72
C ALA A 473 4.79 -2.64 14.75
N PHE A 474 5.49 -3.05 13.68
CA PHE A 474 6.10 -2.13 12.72
C PHE A 474 5.24 -1.86 11.48
N ALA A 475 4.11 -2.53 11.35
CA ALA A 475 3.15 -2.27 10.26
C ALA A 475 2.63 -0.81 10.26
N HIS A 476 2.64 -0.14 11.40
CA HIS A 476 2.30 1.29 11.50
C HIS A 476 3.18 2.20 10.63
N VAL A 477 4.42 1.80 10.33
CA VAL A 477 5.32 2.56 9.45
C VAL A 477 4.69 2.78 8.06
N VAL A 478 3.87 1.84 7.56
CA VAL A 478 3.24 1.92 6.23
C VAL A 478 1.77 2.32 6.26
N ASP A 479 1.22 2.75 7.38
CA ASP A 479 -0.21 3.10 7.49
C ASP A 479 -0.64 4.13 6.45
N SER A 480 0.14 5.16 6.25
CA SER A 480 -0.18 6.23 5.32
C SER A 480 -0.11 5.78 3.85
N MET A 481 0.89 4.97 3.47
CA MET A 481 0.96 4.34 2.14
C MET A 481 -0.19 3.37 1.90
N PHE A 482 -0.46 2.50 2.87
CA PHE A 482 -1.59 1.59 2.83
C PHE A 482 -2.91 2.35 2.59
N ASN A 483 -3.13 3.45 3.34
CA ASN A 483 -4.31 4.30 3.20
C ASN A 483 -4.43 4.89 1.77
N GLN A 484 -3.33 5.37 1.21
CA GLN A 484 -3.32 5.92 -0.16
C GLN A 484 -3.62 4.82 -1.19
N HIS A 485 -3.01 3.64 -1.07
CA HIS A 485 -3.25 2.52 -1.99
C HIS A 485 -4.69 2.01 -1.92
N ALA A 486 -5.26 1.87 -0.72
CA ALA A 486 -6.65 1.46 -0.54
C ALA A 486 -7.63 2.46 -1.19
N LYS A 487 -7.39 3.76 -1.06
CA LYS A 487 -8.19 4.80 -1.74
C LYS A 487 -8.02 4.79 -3.25
N TRP A 488 -6.80 4.52 -3.74
CA TRP A 488 -6.53 4.34 -5.16
C TRP A 488 -7.37 3.20 -5.75
N LEU A 489 -7.36 2.03 -5.10
CA LEU A 489 -8.15 0.87 -5.51
C LEU A 489 -9.66 1.16 -5.47
N ASP A 490 -10.13 1.81 -4.41
CA ASP A 490 -11.54 2.16 -4.24
C ASP A 490 -12.05 3.03 -5.41
N ILE A 491 -11.30 4.06 -5.79
CA ILE A 491 -11.63 4.90 -6.95
C ILE A 491 -11.56 4.08 -8.25
N CYS A 492 -10.54 3.23 -8.43
CA CYS A 492 -10.43 2.39 -9.61
C CYS A 492 -11.65 1.49 -9.81
N ILE A 493 -12.13 0.86 -8.74
CA ILE A 493 -13.28 -0.06 -8.79
C ILE A 493 -14.60 0.69 -9.02
N ASN A 494 -14.81 1.78 -8.30
CA ASN A 494 -16.12 2.42 -8.22
C ASN A 494 -16.34 3.53 -9.26
N GLU A 495 -15.26 4.18 -9.73
CA GLU A 495 -15.37 5.39 -10.55
C GLU A 495 -14.65 5.32 -11.89
N VAL A 496 -13.72 4.37 -12.09
CA VAL A 496 -12.85 4.36 -13.29
C VAL A 496 -12.98 3.04 -14.07
N PRO A 497 -14.05 2.86 -14.86
CA PRO A 497 -14.38 1.58 -15.50
C PRO A 497 -13.38 1.12 -16.58
N TRP A 498 -12.51 2.00 -17.06
CA TRP A 498 -11.50 1.65 -18.06
C TRP A 498 -10.20 1.10 -17.44
N ARG A 499 -10.02 1.21 -16.13
CA ARG A 499 -8.88 0.56 -15.47
C ARG A 499 -9.13 -0.92 -15.27
N ALA A 500 -8.15 -1.71 -15.67
CA ALA A 500 -8.20 -3.15 -15.47
C ALA A 500 -7.77 -3.53 -14.04
N SER A 501 -8.37 -4.58 -13.51
CA SER A 501 -8.12 -5.11 -12.17
C SER A 501 -6.66 -5.53 -11.97
N VAL A 502 -6.06 -5.09 -10.89
CA VAL A 502 -4.68 -5.41 -10.50
C VAL A 502 -4.65 -6.50 -9.42
N SER A 503 -3.50 -7.11 -9.21
CA SER A 503 -3.31 -8.07 -8.13
C SER A 503 -3.43 -7.39 -6.77
N SER A 504 -4.01 -8.08 -5.80
CA SER A 504 -4.19 -7.54 -4.45
C SER A 504 -2.86 -7.27 -3.74
N LEU A 505 -2.82 -6.23 -2.92
CA LEU A 505 -1.75 -6.00 -1.96
C LEU A 505 -1.94 -6.95 -0.78
N ASN A 506 -1.05 -7.94 -0.63
CA ASN A 506 -1.10 -8.91 0.45
C ASN A 506 -0.06 -8.58 1.51
N ILE A 507 -0.49 -8.40 2.75
CA ILE A 507 0.35 -8.07 3.91
C ILE A 507 0.22 -9.20 4.93
N LEU A 508 1.35 -9.82 5.27
CA LEU A 508 1.45 -10.80 6.34
C LEU A 508 2.09 -10.15 7.57
N LEU A 509 1.34 -10.09 8.66
CA LEU A 509 1.81 -9.64 9.96
C LEU A 509 2.17 -10.84 10.81
N SER A 510 3.40 -10.86 11.31
CA SER A 510 3.90 -11.88 12.19
C SER A 510 4.63 -11.27 13.39
N SER A 511 5.31 -12.04 14.20
CA SER A 511 5.88 -11.55 15.46
C SER A 511 4.83 -10.86 16.34
N LEU A 512 3.75 -11.59 16.54
CA LEU A 512 2.52 -11.11 17.16
C LEU A 512 2.75 -10.58 18.58
N VAL A 513 1.97 -9.59 18.99
CA VAL A 513 2.03 -8.95 20.31
C VAL A 513 2.19 -9.96 21.46
N TRP A 514 1.48 -11.08 21.43
CA TRP A 514 1.47 -12.12 22.45
C TRP A 514 2.74 -12.97 22.51
N ARG A 515 3.59 -12.86 21.50
CA ARG A 515 4.87 -13.58 21.35
C ARG A 515 6.09 -12.66 21.42
N GLN A 516 5.88 -11.40 21.80
CA GLN A 516 6.95 -10.41 21.98
C GLN A 516 7.24 -10.14 23.46
N ASP A 517 6.95 -11.12 24.30
CA ASP A 517 7.25 -11.14 25.72
C ASP A 517 8.75 -10.91 26.05
N HIS A 518 9.63 -11.36 25.16
CA HIS A 518 11.09 -11.24 25.30
C HIS A 518 11.69 -9.96 24.70
N ASN A 519 11.02 -9.32 23.74
CA ASN A 519 11.48 -8.06 23.11
C ASN A 519 10.94 -6.80 23.80
N GLY A 520 9.91 -6.96 24.64
CA GLY A 520 9.31 -5.89 25.43
C GLY A 520 8.38 -4.95 24.63
N PHE A 521 8.00 -3.85 25.24
CA PHE A 521 6.91 -2.99 24.78
C PHE A 521 7.08 -2.43 23.36
N SER A 522 8.30 -2.22 22.88
CA SER A 522 8.56 -1.66 21.55
C SER A 522 8.11 -2.59 20.39
N HIS A 523 7.91 -3.87 20.68
CA HIS A 523 7.46 -4.89 19.72
C HIS A 523 6.01 -5.35 19.99
N GLN A 524 5.32 -4.68 20.90
CA GLN A 524 3.99 -5.09 21.36
C GLN A 524 2.94 -4.05 20.94
N ASP A 525 2.52 -4.07 19.67
CA ASP A 525 1.48 -3.19 19.15
C ASP A 525 0.65 -3.89 18.05
N PRO A 526 -0.60 -4.26 18.32
CA PRO A 526 -1.51 -4.86 17.32
C PRO A 526 -2.38 -3.82 16.60
N GLY A 527 -2.14 -2.52 16.75
CA GLY A 527 -3.06 -1.45 16.39
C GLY A 527 -3.23 -1.18 14.90
N PHE A 528 -2.33 -1.67 14.03
CA PHE A 528 -2.47 -1.47 12.58
C PHE A 528 -3.83 -1.96 12.05
N VAL A 529 -4.37 -3.05 12.58
CA VAL A 529 -5.67 -3.60 12.19
C VAL A 529 -6.82 -2.61 12.44
N ASP A 530 -6.74 -1.82 13.51
CA ASP A 530 -7.73 -0.78 13.83
C ASP A 530 -7.82 0.27 12.72
N LEU A 531 -6.68 0.63 12.11
CA LEU A 531 -6.59 1.58 11.00
C LEU A 531 -7.15 0.96 9.71
N VAL A 532 -6.79 -0.29 9.42
CA VAL A 532 -7.25 -1.03 8.23
C VAL A 532 -8.78 -1.13 8.20
N THR A 533 -9.42 -1.43 9.32
CA THR A 533 -10.88 -1.59 9.40
C THR A 533 -11.68 -0.27 9.25
N ASN A 534 -11.00 0.87 9.11
CA ASN A 534 -11.64 2.16 8.81
C ASN A 534 -11.74 2.46 7.30
N LYS A 535 -11.15 1.61 6.44
CA LYS A 535 -11.12 1.86 4.98
C LYS A 535 -12.38 1.33 4.31
N SER A 536 -12.51 1.62 3.01
CA SER A 536 -13.66 1.17 2.23
C SER A 536 -13.87 -0.34 2.35
N PRO A 537 -15.08 -0.81 2.65
CA PRO A 537 -15.40 -2.22 2.72
C PRO A 537 -15.25 -2.94 1.38
N ASP A 538 -15.19 -2.21 0.27
CA ASP A 538 -15.04 -2.80 -1.06
C ASP A 538 -13.61 -3.31 -1.31
N VAL A 539 -12.61 -2.74 -0.60
CA VAL A 539 -11.20 -3.01 -0.91
C VAL A 539 -10.39 -3.65 0.22
N VAL A 540 -10.83 -3.64 1.49
CA VAL A 540 -10.01 -4.20 2.58
C VAL A 540 -10.55 -5.52 3.12
N ARG A 541 -9.63 -6.42 3.51
CA ARG A 541 -9.91 -7.71 4.14
C ARG A 541 -8.91 -7.97 5.25
N VAL A 542 -9.36 -8.55 6.36
CA VAL A 542 -8.52 -8.86 7.53
C VAL A 542 -8.80 -10.28 8.00
N TYR A 543 -7.76 -11.10 8.07
CA TYR A 543 -7.85 -12.51 8.39
C TYR A 543 -6.93 -12.89 9.56
N PHE A 544 -7.48 -13.69 10.47
CA PHE A 544 -6.79 -14.27 11.61
C PHE A 544 -6.86 -15.82 11.56
N PRO A 545 -6.10 -16.45 10.65
CA PRO A 545 -6.08 -17.92 10.58
C PRO A 545 -5.49 -18.51 11.87
N PRO A 546 -6.22 -19.40 12.58
CA PRO A 546 -5.81 -19.89 13.89
C PRO A 546 -4.72 -20.97 13.85
N ASP A 547 -4.45 -21.54 12.68
CA ASP A 547 -3.47 -22.61 12.48
C ASP A 547 -2.88 -22.60 11.06
N ALA A 548 -1.91 -23.47 10.81
CA ALA A 548 -1.20 -23.54 9.53
C ALA A 548 -2.10 -23.92 8.35
N ASN A 549 -3.05 -24.83 8.54
CA ASN A 549 -3.96 -25.25 7.47
C ASN A 549 -4.93 -24.11 7.07
N CYS A 550 -5.41 -23.36 8.05
CA CYS A 550 -6.19 -22.15 7.81
C CYS A 550 -5.35 -21.06 7.12
N LEU A 551 -4.09 -20.87 7.54
CA LEU A 551 -3.17 -19.91 6.93
C LEU A 551 -2.92 -20.24 5.45
N LEU A 552 -2.71 -21.50 5.10
CA LEU A 552 -2.56 -21.95 3.72
C LEU A 552 -3.80 -21.65 2.88
N SER A 553 -4.99 -21.98 3.42
CA SER A 553 -6.27 -21.73 2.73
C SER A 553 -6.54 -20.24 2.50
N VAL A 554 -6.31 -19.39 3.51
CA VAL A 554 -6.45 -17.93 3.40
C VAL A 554 -5.44 -17.34 2.43
N SER A 555 -4.18 -17.78 2.49
CA SER A 555 -3.11 -17.26 1.64
C SER A 555 -3.31 -17.61 0.18
N ASP A 556 -3.78 -18.81 -0.17
CA ASP A 556 -4.15 -19.17 -1.54
C ASP A 556 -5.27 -18.27 -2.06
N HIS A 557 -6.31 -18.04 -1.24
CA HIS A 557 -7.40 -17.13 -1.59
C HIS A 557 -6.90 -15.69 -1.83
N CYS A 558 -6.09 -15.15 -0.93
CA CYS A 558 -5.56 -13.78 -1.02
C CYS A 558 -4.65 -13.59 -2.24
N LEU A 559 -3.78 -14.55 -2.55
CA LEU A 559 -2.87 -14.48 -3.70
C LEU A 559 -3.60 -14.57 -5.05
N ARG A 560 -4.80 -15.15 -5.10
CA ARG A 560 -5.65 -15.20 -6.30
C ARG A 560 -6.54 -13.97 -6.45
N SER A 561 -6.73 -13.19 -5.40
CA SER A 561 -7.64 -12.04 -5.40
C SER A 561 -7.07 -10.83 -6.16
N THR A 562 -7.97 -9.97 -6.61
CA THR A 562 -7.66 -8.71 -7.29
C THR A 562 -8.33 -7.54 -6.58
N ASP A 563 -7.71 -6.37 -6.68
CA ASP A 563 -8.24 -5.09 -6.22
C ASP A 563 -8.51 -5.01 -4.71
N TYR A 564 -7.86 -5.87 -3.91
CA TYR A 564 -7.96 -5.84 -2.45
C TYR A 564 -6.64 -5.46 -1.79
N VAL A 565 -6.74 -4.99 -0.56
CA VAL A 565 -5.68 -5.06 0.43
C VAL A 565 -6.07 -6.13 1.44
N ASN A 566 -5.33 -7.23 1.46
CA ASN A 566 -5.51 -8.33 2.39
C ASN A 566 -4.47 -8.23 3.50
N VAL A 567 -4.93 -8.21 4.75
CA VAL A 567 -4.05 -8.26 5.94
C VAL A 567 -4.27 -9.60 6.63
N ILE A 568 -3.20 -10.37 6.74
CA ILE A 568 -3.19 -11.72 7.32
C ILE A 568 -2.33 -11.68 8.58
N ILE A 569 -2.88 -12.07 9.71
CA ILE A 569 -2.21 -12.08 11.01
C ILE A 569 -2.00 -13.52 11.45
N SER A 570 -0.74 -13.98 11.57
CA SER A 570 -0.44 -15.37 11.94
C SER A 570 0.88 -15.52 12.69
N ASP A 571 0.91 -16.44 13.66
CA ASP A 571 2.08 -16.74 14.48
C ASP A 571 3.20 -17.42 13.66
N LYS A 572 4.42 -17.02 13.95
CA LYS A 572 5.64 -17.64 13.41
C LYS A 572 6.30 -18.65 14.35
N GLN A 573 5.88 -18.72 15.59
CA GLN A 573 6.45 -19.62 16.58
C GLN A 573 5.66 -20.94 16.64
N MET A 574 6.20 -21.91 17.38
CA MET A 574 5.49 -23.18 17.62
C MET A 574 4.14 -22.93 18.26
N HIS A 575 3.09 -23.43 17.61
CA HIS A 575 1.70 -23.18 17.99
C HIS A 575 0.84 -24.42 17.77
N LEU A 576 -0.14 -24.61 18.64
CA LEU A 576 -1.13 -25.71 18.55
C LEU A 576 -1.93 -25.64 17.26
N GLN A 577 -2.20 -26.79 16.68
CA GLN A 577 -2.95 -26.96 15.44
C GLN A 577 -4.33 -27.55 15.71
N TYR A 578 -5.37 -27.09 15.04
CA TYR A 578 -6.75 -27.38 15.42
C TYR A 578 -7.54 -28.10 14.34
N LEU A 579 -7.44 -27.68 13.07
CA LEU A 579 -8.28 -28.16 12.00
C LEU A 579 -7.46 -28.93 10.95
N ASN A 580 -7.89 -30.14 10.60
CA ASN A 580 -7.36 -30.80 9.41
C ASN A 580 -7.68 -29.94 8.16
N MET A 581 -7.03 -30.22 7.04
CA MET A 581 -7.14 -29.37 5.85
C MET A 581 -8.58 -29.23 5.31
N GLU A 582 -9.37 -30.30 5.34
CA GLU A 582 -10.76 -30.26 4.86
C GLU A 582 -11.62 -29.33 5.73
N ASP A 583 -11.50 -29.45 7.04
CA ASP A 583 -12.23 -28.60 7.99
C ASP A 583 -11.71 -27.16 7.99
N ALA A 584 -10.42 -26.95 7.80
CA ALA A 584 -9.82 -25.64 7.65
C ALA A 584 -10.38 -24.89 6.40
N ILE A 585 -10.47 -25.57 5.25
CA ILE A 585 -11.09 -25.01 4.06
C ILE A 585 -12.54 -24.60 4.31
N LYS A 586 -13.33 -25.48 4.94
CA LYS A 586 -14.75 -25.19 5.27
C LYS A 586 -14.86 -23.98 6.20
N HIS A 587 -14.01 -23.94 7.22
CA HIS A 587 -13.98 -22.85 8.22
C HIS A 587 -13.57 -21.52 7.60
N CYS A 588 -12.48 -21.48 6.84
CA CYS A 588 -12.01 -20.28 6.16
C CYS A 588 -12.99 -19.77 5.08
N THR A 589 -13.66 -20.68 4.36
CA THR A 589 -14.70 -20.30 3.38
C THR A 589 -15.89 -19.60 4.06
N LYS A 590 -16.27 -20.06 5.25
CA LYS A 590 -17.30 -19.38 6.06
C LYS A 590 -16.77 -18.12 6.74
N GLY A 591 -15.48 -18.07 7.05
CA GLY A 591 -14.79 -17.01 7.77
C GLY A 591 -15.03 -16.95 9.27
N ILE A 592 -16.03 -17.68 9.77
CA ILE A 592 -16.41 -17.80 11.16
C ILE A 592 -17.18 -19.13 11.36
N GLY A 593 -17.08 -19.75 12.52
CA GLY A 593 -17.85 -20.95 12.78
C GLY A 593 -17.77 -21.48 14.20
N ILE A 594 -18.76 -22.31 14.53
CA ILE A 594 -18.78 -23.10 15.77
C ILE A 594 -17.78 -24.25 15.60
N TRP A 595 -16.90 -24.43 16.57
CA TRP A 595 -16.06 -25.61 16.66
C TRP A 595 -16.79 -26.67 17.52
N GLU A 596 -17.44 -27.60 16.84
CA GLU A 596 -18.28 -28.63 17.50
C GLU A 596 -17.45 -29.48 18.48
N TRP A 597 -16.21 -29.81 18.13
CA TRP A 597 -15.29 -30.57 18.96
C TRP A 597 -14.90 -29.87 20.28
N ALA A 598 -14.93 -28.55 20.30
CA ALA A 598 -14.63 -27.72 21.49
C ALA A 598 -15.92 -27.37 22.28
N SER A 599 -17.08 -27.49 21.66
CA SER A 599 -18.39 -27.18 22.26
C SER A 599 -18.97 -28.37 22.98
N ASN A 600 -19.91 -28.12 23.90
CA ASN A 600 -20.72 -29.16 24.58
C ASN A 600 -22.19 -28.78 24.65
N ASP A 601 -22.65 -27.88 23.80
CA ASP A 601 -24.05 -27.55 23.52
C ASP A 601 -24.58 -28.34 22.31
N ASP A 602 -25.78 -28.02 21.83
CA ASP A 602 -26.37 -28.62 20.62
C ASP A 602 -25.79 -28.07 19.29
N CYS A 603 -24.70 -27.29 19.37
CA CYS A 603 -23.94 -26.76 18.23
C CYS A 603 -24.80 -26.04 17.18
N GLY A 604 -25.76 -25.21 17.65
CA GLY A 604 -26.62 -24.41 16.80
C GLY A 604 -27.89 -25.06 16.31
N LYS A 605 -28.18 -26.30 16.71
CA LYS A 605 -29.49 -26.97 16.45
C LYS A 605 -30.62 -26.37 17.29
N ASP A 606 -30.28 -25.94 18.53
CA ASP A 606 -31.16 -25.21 19.41
C ASP A 606 -30.49 -23.88 19.80
N PRO A 607 -30.97 -22.71 19.33
CA PRO A 607 -30.39 -21.42 19.63
C PRO A 607 -30.42 -21.05 21.11
N ASP A 608 -31.31 -21.67 21.92
CA ASP A 608 -31.42 -21.41 23.35
C ASP A 608 -30.51 -22.30 24.21
N MET A 609 -29.81 -23.25 23.59
CA MET A 609 -29.07 -24.28 24.32
C MET A 609 -27.78 -23.83 25.00
N PRO A 610 -26.89 -22.96 24.44
CA PRO A 610 -25.70 -22.59 25.21
C PRO A 610 -26.10 -21.74 26.43
N ASP A 611 -25.40 -21.98 27.52
CA ASP A 611 -25.47 -21.12 28.71
C ASP A 611 -24.54 -19.89 28.53
N VAL A 612 -23.44 -20.10 27.78
CA VAL A 612 -22.41 -19.10 27.49
C VAL A 612 -21.74 -19.39 26.16
N ILE A 613 -21.31 -18.35 25.50
CA ILE A 613 -20.50 -18.43 24.26
C ILE A 613 -19.09 -18.00 24.58
N MET A 614 -18.12 -18.87 24.25
CA MET A 614 -16.70 -18.57 24.25
C MET A 614 -16.30 -18.30 22.81
N ALA A 615 -16.07 -17.03 22.47
CA ALA A 615 -15.64 -16.61 21.14
C ALA A 615 -14.20 -16.14 21.16
N CYS A 616 -13.48 -16.37 20.08
CA CYS A 616 -12.07 -15.96 19.96
C CYS A 616 -11.68 -15.58 18.54
N CYS A 617 -10.64 -14.75 18.44
CA CYS A 617 -10.02 -14.33 17.19
C CYS A 617 -8.52 -14.08 17.42
N GLY A 618 -7.66 -14.77 16.67
CA GLY A 618 -6.20 -14.75 16.80
C GLY A 618 -5.63 -15.97 17.52
N ASP A 619 -4.32 -16.21 17.38
CA ASP A 619 -3.64 -17.45 17.78
C ASP A 619 -3.70 -17.71 19.30
N ILE A 620 -3.08 -16.84 20.10
CA ILE A 620 -3.03 -16.99 21.56
C ILE A 620 -4.42 -16.85 22.20
N PRO A 621 -5.25 -15.87 21.80
CA PRO A 621 -6.63 -15.82 22.29
C PRO A 621 -7.41 -17.13 22.05
N THR A 622 -7.19 -17.81 20.91
CA THR A 622 -7.82 -19.09 20.62
C THR A 622 -7.34 -20.19 21.60
N MET A 623 -6.04 -20.29 21.81
CA MET A 623 -5.45 -21.27 22.74
C MET A 623 -5.95 -21.03 24.18
N GLU A 624 -5.92 -19.80 24.66
CA GLU A 624 -6.36 -19.47 26.02
C GLU A 624 -7.88 -19.67 26.21
N SER A 625 -8.67 -19.40 25.16
CA SER A 625 -10.13 -19.67 25.19
C SER A 625 -10.45 -21.18 25.23
N LEU A 626 -9.67 -21.98 24.50
CA LEU A 626 -9.78 -23.46 24.58
C LEU A 626 -9.40 -23.95 25.98
N ALA A 627 -8.32 -23.45 26.57
CA ALA A 627 -7.89 -23.83 27.90
C ALA A 627 -8.93 -23.42 28.96
N ALA A 628 -9.51 -22.22 28.84
CA ALA A 628 -10.62 -21.79 29.70
C ALA A 628 -11.85 -22.69 29.55
N THR A 629 -12.18 -23.07 28.30
CA THR A 629 -13.31 -23.98 28.03
C THR A 629 -13.08 -25.35 28.66
N ALA A 630 -11.87 -25.89 28.60
CA ALA A 630 -11.51 -27.14 29.24
C ALA A 630 -11.71 -27.06 30.78
N ILE A 631 -11.19 -25.99 31.41
CA ILE A 631 -11.39 -25.76 32.86
C ILE A 631 -12.91 -25.68 33.19
N LEU A 632 -13.68 -24.94 32.41
CA LEU A 632 -15.12 -24.81 32.63
C LEU A 632 -15.86 -26.14 32.52
N ARG A 633 -15.47 -27.00 31.59
CA ARG A 633 -16.07 -28.34 31.42
C ARG A 633 -15.75 -29.27 32.59
N ASP A 634 -14.52 -29.18 33.13
CA ASP A 634 -14.11 -29.98 34.30
C ASP A 634 -14.79 -29.51 35.58
N GLU A 635 -14.86 -28.19 35.78
CA GLU A 635 -15.40 -27.61 37.01
C GLU A 635 -16.95 -27.55 37.05
N PHE A 636 -17.58 -27.43 35.89
CA PHE A 636 -19.02 -27.27 35.72
C PHE A 636 -19.56 -28.19 34.59
N PRO A 637 -19.65 -29.50 34.79
CA PRO A 637 -20.03 -30.45 33.74
C PRO A 637 -21.41 -30.17 33.09
N ASP A 638 -22.33 -29.54 33.85
CA ASP A 638 -23.67 -29.18 33.38
C ASP A 638 -23.72 -27.85 32.61
N LEU A 639 -22.64 -27.09 32.58
CA LEU A 639 -22.55 -25.84 31.84
C LEU A 639 -22.42 -26.12 30.35
N LYS A 640 -23.30 -25.52 29.54
CA LYS A 640 -23.30 -25.64 28.09
C LYS A 640 -22.51 -24.47 27.47
N VAL A 641 -21.34 -24.79 26.94
CA VAL A 641 -20.44 -23.81 26.30
C VAL A 641 -20.47 -24.05 24.80
N ARG A 642 -20.71 -22.97 24.04
CA ARG A 642 -20.51 -22.91 22.59
C ARG A 642 -19.19 -22.22 22.30
N PHE A 643 -18.34 -22.89 21.54
CA PHE A 643 -17.05 -22.33 21.13
C PHE A 643 -17.12 -21.82 19.71
N ILE A 644 -16.72 -20.53 19.46
CA ILE A 644 -16.74 -19.88 18.16
C ILE A 644 -15.35 -19.32 17.86
N ASN A 645 -14.81 -19.65 16.69
CA ASN A 645 -13.58 -19.04 16.18
C ASN A 645 -13.88 -18.14 14.97
N VAL A 646 -13.22 -16.97 14.91
CA VAL A 646 -13.35 -15.96 13.86
C VAL A 646 -12.04 -15.90 13.08
N VAL A 647 -12.10 -16.18 11.78
CA VAL A 647 -10.99 -16.05 10.83
C VAL A 647 -11.09 -14.74 10.07
N ASP A 648 -12.24 -14.46 9.49
CA ASP A 648 -12.52 -13.21 8.76
C ASP A 648 -13.17 -12.22 9.72
N LEU A 649 -12.41 -11.22 10.10
CA LEU A 649 -12.83 -10.25 11.11
C LEU A 649 -14.11 -9.50 10.72
N PHE A 650 -14.34 -9.26 9.44
CA PHE A 650 -15.50 -8.52 8.95
C PHE A 650 -16.80 -9.32 8.99
N LYS A 651 -16.77 -10.62 9.28
CA LYS A 651 -17.96 -11.42 9.56
C LYS A 651 -18.75 -10.89 10.77
N LEU A 652 -18.12 -10.17 11.66
CA LEU A 652 -18.76 -9.55 12.82
C LEU A 652 -19.63 -8.36 12.45
N MET A 653 -19.35 -7.68 11.35
CA MET A 653 -20.15 -6.55 10.83
C MET A 653 -21.49 -7.02 10.26
N SER A 654 -22.44 -6.09 10.13
CA SER A 654 -23.69 -6.37 9.43
C SER A 654 -23.48 -6.42 7.91
N GLU A 655 -24.29 -7.22 7.21
CA GLU A 655 -24.28 -7.34 5.74
C GLU A 655 -24.52 -6.01 5.01
N GLY A 656 -25.18 -5.05 5.68
CA GLY A 656 -25.41 -3.72 5.14
C GLY A 656 -24.21 -2.77 5.25
N GLU A 657 -23.15 -3.15 5.98
CA GLU A 657 -21.97 -2.32 6.20
C GLU A 657 -20.70 -2.89 5.57
N HIS A 658 -20.66 -4.19 5.35
CA HIS A 658 -19.53 -4.86 4.73
C HIS A 658 -19.99 -6.08 3.90
N PRO A 659 -19.43 -6.29 2.68
CA PRO A 659 -19.81 -7.43 1.83
C PRO A 659 -19.61 -8.81 2.49
N HIS A 660 -18.67 -8.92 3.42
CA HIS A 660 -18.44 -10.13 4.19
C HIS A 660 -19.30 -10.23 5.47
N GLY A 661 -19.98 -9.15 5.84
CA GLY A 661 -20.80 -9.09 7.06
C GLY A 661 -21.91 -10.13 7.08
N LEU A 662 -22.24 -10.61 8.27
CA LEU A 662 -23.34 -11.56 8.44
C LEU A 662 -24.70 -10.84 8.51
N SER A 663 -25.74 -11.51 8.00
CA SER A 663 -27.10 -11.12 8.34
C SER A 663 -27.35 -11.23 9.85
N ASP A 664 -28.30 -10.49 10.40
CA ASP A 664 -28.65 -10.62 11.82
C ASP A 664 -29.13 -12.03 12.17
N ARG A 665 -29.80 -12.70 11.23
CA ARG A 665 -30.20 -14.09 11.39
C ARG A 665 -29.01 -15.02 11.57
N ASP A 666 -28.01 -14.89 10.68
CA ASP A 666 -26.84 -15.75 10.70
C ASP A 666 -25.94 -15.44 11.91
N PHE A 667 -25.80 -14.16 12.25
CA PHE A 667 -25.10 -13.74 13.46
C PHE A 667 -25.76 -14.33 14.72
N ASN A 668 -27.10 -14.24 14.85
CA ASN A 668 -27.84 -14.76 15.98
C ASN A 668 -27.85 -16.29 16.02
N SER A 669 -27.73 -16.98 14.90
CA SER A 669 -27.60 -18.46 14.90
C SER A 669 -26.29 -18.92 15.56
N LEU A 670 -25.22 -18.10 15.42
CA LEU A 670 -23.93 -18.36 16.06
C LEU A 670 -23.91 -17.88 17.52
N PHE A 671 -24.19 -16.57 17.71
CA PHE A 671 -24.01 -15.87 18.97
C PHE A 671 -25.25 -15.84 19.87
N THR A 672 -26.38 -16.45 19.44
CA THR A 672 -27.72 -16.34 20.10
C THR A 672 -28.19 -14.87 20.19
N VAL A 673 -29.31 -14.60 20.85
CA VAL A 673 -29.82 -13.21 21.02
C VAL A 673 -29.60 -12.64 22.41
N ASP A 674 -29.41 -13.49 23.42
CA ASP A 674 -29.47 -13.13 24.85
C ASP A 674 -28.34 -13.71 25.72
N LYS A 675 -27.65 -14.74 25.24
CA LYS A 675 -26.62 -15.41 26.08
C LYS A 675 -25.36 -14.56 26.19
N PRO A 676 -24.65 -14.58 27.32
CA PRO A 676 -23.39 -13.86 27.46
C PRO A 676 -22.32 -14.43 26.53
N VAL A 677 -21.56 -13.54 25.92
CA VAL A 677 -20.44 -13.85 25.03
C VAL A 677 -19.16 -13.37 25.66
N MET A 678 -18.23 -14.28 25.91
CA MET A 678 -16.84 -13.95 26.26
C MET A 678 -16.04 -13.95 24.97
N PHE A 679 -15.65 -12.77 24.49
CA PHE A 679 -14.89 -12.61 23.26
C PHE A 679 -13.44 -12.34 23.58
N ASN A 680 -12.54 -13.27 23.27
CA ASN A 680 -11.11 -13.12 23.46
C ASN A 680 -10.46 -12.73 22.13
N PHE A 681 -9.93 -11.52 22.06
CA PHE A 681 -9.46 -10.91 20.81
C PHE A 681 -7.95 -10.63 20.83
N HIS A 682 -7.33 -10.81 19.70
CA HIS A 682 -5.91 -10.57 19.47
C HIS A 682 -5.48 -9.12 19.76
N GLY A 683 -6.22 -8.16 19.24
CA GLY A 683 -5.89 -6.74 19.30
C GLY A 683 -6.62 -5.98 20.42
N TYR A 684 -6.86 -4.69 20.20
CA TYR A 684 -7.54 -3.83 21.17
C TYR A 684 -9.03 -4.17 21.27
N PRO A 685 -9.60 -4.30 22.48
CA PRO A 685 -11.01 -4.69 22.69
C PRO A 685 -12.02 -3.80 21.96
N TRP A 686 -11.72 -2.50 21.83
CA TRP A 686 -12.60 -1.53 21.20
C TRP A 686 -12.91 -1.86 19.74
N LEU A 687 -12.00 -2.52 19.03
CA LEU A 687 -12.23 -2.91 17.65
C LEU A 687 -13.42 -3.88 17.53
N ILE A 688 -13.51 -4.87 18.40
CA ILE A 688 -14.66 -5.80 18.38
C ILE A 688 -15.97 -5.06 18.68
N HIS A 689 -15.98 -4.17 19.68
CA HIS A 689 -17.16 -3.34 19.97
C HIS A 689 -17.55 -2.47 18.77
N LYS A 690 -16.59 -1.89 18.05
CA LYS A 690 -16.83 -1.17 16.81
C LYS A 690 -17.48 -2.05 15.73
N LEU A 691 -16.99 -3.28 15.55
CA LEU A 691 -17.49 -4.17 14.50
C LEU A 691 -18.91 -4.69 14.79
N VAL A 692 -19.27 -4.83 16.06
CA VAL A 692 -20.58 -5.37 16.48
C VAL A 692 -21.58 -4.27 16.90
N TYR A 693 -21.26 -2.99 16.77
CA TYR A 693 -22.08 -1.89 17.32
C TYR A 693 -23.53 -1.85 16.79
N ARG A 694 -23.78 -2.42 15.59
CA ARG A 694 -25.11 -2.56 15.00
C ARG A 694 -25.89 -3.78 15.48
N ARG A 695 -25.23 -4.71 16.19
CA ARG A 695 -25.88 -5.93 16.66
C ARG A 695 -26.79 -5.65 17.85
N ALA A 696 -27.93 -6.32 17.89
CA ALA A 696 -28.84 -6.22 19.05
C ALA A 696 -28.19 -6.80 20.32
N ASN A 697 -28.53 -6.22 21.49
CA ASN A 697 -28.02 -6.66 22.79
C ASN A 697 -26.49 -6.77 22.87
N GLN A 698 -25.77 -5.84 22.28
CA GLN A 698 -24.30 -5.86 22.25
C GLN A 698 -23.67 -5.82 23.67
N ASP A 699 -24.35 -5.31 24.68
CA ASP A 699 -23.87 -5.25 26.07
C ASP A 699 -23.56 -6.63 26.68
N ARG A 700 -24.09 -7.70 26.11
CA ARG A 700 -23.76 -9.08 26.49
C ARG A 700 -22.43 -9.59 25.95
N ILE A 701 -21.81 -8.86 25.01
CA ILE A 701 -20.51 -9.20 24.42
C ILE A 701 -19.42 -8.57 25.24
N HIS A 702 -18.71 -9.38 26.03
CA HIS A 702 -17.62 -8.96 26.90
C HIS A 702 -16.30 -9.28 26.22
N VAL A 703 -15.57 -8.23 25.84
CA VAL A 703 -14.36 -8.38 25.06
C VAL A 703 -13.11 -8.27 25.94
N ARG A 704 -12.21 -9.24 25.80
CA ARG A 704 -10.82 -9.19 26.28
C ARG A 704 -9.89 -9.03 25.10
N GLY A 705 -8.77 -8.36 25.30
CA GLY A 705 -7.76 -8.11 24.28
C GLY A 705 -6.59 -7.35 24.87
N TYR A 706 -5.68 -6.88 24.01
CA TYR A 706 -4.49 -6.17 24.44
C TYR A 706 -4.84 -4.81 25.06
N LYS A 707 -4.14 -4.43 26.15
CA LYS A 707 -4.42 -3.24 26.96
C LYS A 707 -3.17 -2.43 27.29
N GLU A 708 -2.11 -2.53 26.50
CA GLU A 708 -0.82 -1.88 26.74
C GLU A 708 -0.16 -2.30 28.07
N LYS A 709 -0.41 -3.54 28.51
CA LYS A 709 0.12 -4.08 29.77
C LYS A 709 1.18 -5.14 29.49
N GLY A 710 2.29 -4.71 28.88
CA GLY A 710 3.38 -5.59 28.55
C GLY A 710 4.75 -4.90 28.71
N ASN A 711 5.77 -5.72 28.85
CA ASN A 711 7.18 -5.38 28.84
C ASN A 711 7.96 -6.69 28.66
N ILE A 712 9.06 -6.91 29.36
CA ILE A 712 9.69 -8.23 29.44
C ILE A 712 8.86 -9.10 30.41
N ASN A 713 8.29 -10.15 29.87
CA ASN A 713 7.37 -11.05 30.56
C ASN A 713 7.66 -12.49 30.16
N THR A 714 6.91 -13.44 30.72
CA THR A 714 6.67 -14.75 30.08
C THR A 714 5.39 -14.67 29.25
N PRO A 715 5.15 -15.58 28.29
CA PRO A 715 3.92 -15.57 27.49
C PRO A 715 2.63 -15.55 28.34
N LEU A 716 2.54 -16.41 29.37
CA LEU A 716 1.37 -16.40 30.25
C LEU A 716 1.29 -15.13 31.11
N GLU A 717 2.41 -14.59 31.62
CA GLU A 717 2.40 -13.35 32.37
C GLU A 717 1.88 -12.19 31.51
N LEU A 718 2.30 -12.10 30.24
CA LEU A 718 1.78 -11.12 29.30
C LEU A 718 0.26 -11.26 29.10
N ALA A 719 -0.23 -12.49 28.93
CA ALA A 719 -1.64 -12.78 28.80
C ALA A 719 -2.42 -12.39 30.07
N ILE A 720 -1.91 -12.70 31.28
CA ILE A 720 -2.51 -12.35 32.57
C ILE A 720 -2.59 -10.83 32.76
N ASN A 721 -1.52 -10.11 32.43
CA ASN A 721 -1.46 -8.66 32.58
C ASN A 721 -2.54 -7.98 31.72
N ASN A 722 -2.89 -8.55 30.59
CA ASN A 722 -3.93 -8.09 29.67
C ASN A 722 -5.29 -8.77 29.89
N GLN A 723 -5.37 -9.75 30.82
CA GLN A 723 -6.58 -10.50 31.16
C GLN A 723 -7.19 -11.31 29.99
N VAL A 724 -6.34 -11.78 29.10
CA VAL A 724 -6.75 -12.66 27.97
C VAL A 724 -6.46 -14.13 28.27
N ASP A 725 -5.90 -14.42 29.42
CA ASP A 725 -5.51 -15.73 29.91
C ASP A 725 -6.72 -16.58 30.33
N ARG A 726 -6.49 -17.89 30.37
CA ARG A 726 -7.49 -18.92 30.69
C ARG A 726 -8.18 -18.72 32.05
N PHE A 727 -7.47 -18.23 33.04
CA PHE A 727 -8.01 -18.06 34.40
C PHE A 727 -8.94 -16.85 34.48
N ASN A 728 -8.57 -15.72 33.92
CA ASN A 728 -9.42 -14.54 33.83
C ASN A 728 -10.70 -14.83 33.00
N LEU A 729 -10.59 -15.58 31.91
CA LEU A 729 -11.73 -15.96 31.08
C LEU A 729 -12.74 -16.85 31.87
N VAL A 730 -12.26 -17.80 32.70
CA VAL A 730 -13.12 -18.60 33.60
C VAL A 730 -13.81 -17.71 34.63
N ILE A 731 -13.07 -16.74 35.22
CA ILE A 731 -13.66 -15.77 36.17
C ILE A 731 -14.76 -14.95 35.48
N ASP A 732 -14.54 -14.52 34.25
CA ASP A 732 -15.52 -13.74 33.48
C ASP A 732 -16.82 -14.52 33.23
N VAL A 733 -16.73 -15.82 32.93
CA VAL A 733 -17.88 -16.70 32.78
C VAL A 733 -18.63 -16.83 34.09
N ILE A 734 -17.91 -17.08 35.20
CA ILE A 734 -18.53 -17.22 36.54
C ILE A 734 -19.33 -15.96 36.90
N ASP A 735 -18.78 -14.78 36.61
CA ASP A 735 -19.43 -13.52 36.98
C ASP A 735 -20.66 -13.18 36.13
N ARG A 736 -20.85 -13.84 34.98
CA ARG A 736 -21.88 -13.51 33.99
C ARG A 736 -22.91 -14.62 33.74
N VAL A 737 -22.70 -15.79 34.34
CA VAL A 737 -23.63 -16.94 34.21
C VAL A 737 -24.28 -17.24 35.56
N PRO A 738 -25.46 -16.65 35.87
CA PRO A 738 -26.11 -16.78 37.16
C PRO A 738 -26.46 -18.25 37.54
N LYS A 739 -26.64 -19.10 36.55
CA LYS A 739 -26.89 -20.53 36.72
C LYS A 739 -25.84 -21.24 37.60
N LEU A 740 -24.59 -20.76 37.59
CA LEU A 740 -23.48 -21.37 38.33
C LEU A 740 -23.63 -21.19 39.86
N GLY A 741 -24.38 -20.17 40.30
CA GLY A 741 -24.72 -19.98 41.70
C GLY A 741 -23.52 -19.76 42.63
N SER A 742 -23.74 -20.01 43.90
CA SER A 742 -22.73 -19.81 44.97
C SER A 742 -21.58 -20.83 44.94
N ALA A 743 -21.78 -22.00 44.34
CA ALA A 743 -20.72 -23.03 44.23
C ALA A 743 -19.54 -22.54 43.38
N ALA A 744 -19.80 -21.68 42.42
CA ALA A 744 -18.77 -21.08 41.55
C ALA A 744 -17.78 -20.16 42.28
N ALA A 745 -18.14 -19.63 43.47
CA ALA A 745 -17.26 -18.77 44.25
C ALA A 745 -15.93 -19.45 44.63
N TYR A 746 -15.96 -20.74 44.92
CA TYR A 746 -14.77 -21.52 45.22
C TYR A 746 -13.88 -21.73 44.00
N VAL A 747 -14.46 -21.98 42.84
CA VAL A 747 -13.71 -22.08 41.57
C VAL A 747 -13.09 -20.75 41.24
N LYS A 748 -13.83 -19.64 41.36
CA LYS A 748 -13.34 -18.30 41.12
C LYS A 748 -12.11 -17.98 41.99
N GLU A 749 -12.12 -18.34 43.26
CA GLU A 749 -10.99 -18.13 44.17
C GLU A 749 -9.79 -19.00 43.79
N ARG A 750 -9.96 -20.22 43.33
CA ARG A 750 -8.89 -21.06 42.80
C ARG A 750 -8.25 -20.42 41.54
N MET A 751 -9.05 -19.84 40.63
CA MET A 751 -8.53 -19.16 39.45
C MET A 751 -7.66 -17.93 39.84
N LYS A 752 -8.09 -17.14 40.82
CA LYS A 752 -7.29 -16.03 41.34
C LYS A 752 -5.97 -16.51 41.96
N ASN A 753 -6.00 -17.61 42.72
CA ASN A 753 -4.81 -18.18 43.32
C ASN A 753 -3.86 -18.71 42.21
N ALA A 754 -4.38 -19.35 41.17
CA ALA A 754 -3.62 -19.81 40.04
C ALA A 754 -2.92 -18.66 39.31
N ILE A 755 -3.58 -17.52 39.14
CA ILE A 755 -2.95 -16.28 38.60
C ILE A 755 -1.75 -15.87 39.45
N ILE A 756 -1.95 -15.77 40.78
CA ILE A 756 -0.88 -15.33 41.71
C ILE A 756 0.29 -16.32 41.68
N GLU A 757 0.01 -17.62 41.73
CA GLU A 757 1.06 -18.65 41.70
C GLU A 757 1.87 -18.66 40.42
N ASN A 758 1.20 -18.52 39.25
CA ASN A 758 1.89 -18.45 37.96
C ASN A 758 2.76 -17.19 37.85
N LEU A 759 2.25 -16.02 38.25
CA LEU A 759 3.03 -14.78 38.29
C LEU A 759 4.26 -14.88 39.21
N GLN A 760 4.10 -15.49 40.40
CA GLN A 760 5.22 -15.71 41.32
C GLN A 760 6.26 -16.68 40.72
N TYR A 761 5.81 -17.75 40.07
CA TYR A 761 6.69 -18.71 39.42
C TYR A 761 7.45 -18.07 38.26
N ALA A 762 6.75 -17.37 37.37
CA ALA A 762 7.35 -16.68 36.23
C ALA A 762 8.43 -15.70 36.66
N ARG A 763 8.17 -14.89 37.71
CA ARG A 763 9.15 -13.91 38.22
C ARG A 763 10.34 -14.57 38.95
N ALA A 764 10.13 -15.75 39.54
CA ALA A 764 11.19 -16.49 40.24
C ALA A 764 12.08 -17.29 39.27
N GLN A 765 11.49 -17.86 38.22
CA GLN A 765 12.16 -18.79 37.32
C GLN A 765 12.48 -18.22 35.94
N GLY A 766 11.83 -17.12 35.53
CA GLY A 766 11.95 -16.52 34.19
C GLY A 766 11.25 -17.31 33.05
N ILE A 767 10.42 -18.30 33.41
CA ILE A 767 9.67 -19.15 32.49
C ILE A 767 8.27 -19.42 33.06
N ASP A 768 7.33 -19.81 32.19
CA ASP A 768 6.03 -20.32 32.63
C ASP A 768 6.15 -21.76 33.17
N LYS A 769 5.16 -22.18 33.99
CA LYS A 769 5.10 -23.56 34.49
C LYS A 769 4.98 -24.57 33.34
N GLU A 770 5.55 -25.74 33.50
CA GLU A 770 5.54 -26.81 32.49
C GLU A 770 4.12 -27.21 32.05
N GLU A 771 3.18 -27.27 32.99
CA GLU A 771 1.77 -27.56 32.71
C GLU A 771 1.06 -26.49 31.84
N ILE A 772 1.57 -25.29 31.84
CA ILE A 772 1.08 -24.19 30.99
C ILE A 772 1.72 -24.31 29.58
N VAL A 773 3.02 -24.47 29.51
CA VAL A 773 3.78 -24.53 28.26
C VAL A 773 3.37 -25.75 27.44
N ASN A 774 3.19 -26.92 28.10
CA ASN A 774 2.86 -28.19 27.44
C ASN A 774 1.35 -28.47 27.40
N TRP A 775 0.52 -27.44 27.64
CA TRP A 775 -0.93 -27.64 27.61
C TRP A 775 -1.42 -28.09 26.25
N LYS A 776 -2.27 -29.10 26.23
CA LYS A 776 -2.95 -29.63 25.04
C LYS A 776 -4.42 -29.82 25.31
N TRP A 777 -5.22 -29.80 24.25
CA TRP A 777 -6.67 -30.03 24.38
C TRP A 777 -6.98 -31.44 24.93
N PRO A 778 -7.66 -31.55 26.04
CA PRO A 778 -7.81 -32.85 26.72
C PRO A 778 -8.92 -33.73 26.16
N TYR A 779 -9.93 -33.14 25.49
CA TYR A 779 -11.14 -33.82 25.03
C TYR A 779 -11.10 -34.36 23.61
#